data_24b78abd743ff9256ab2b1020e2f3912
#
_entry.id   24b78abd743ff9256ab2b1020e2f3912
#
_cell.length_a   1.000
_cell.length_b   1.000
_cell.length_c   1.000
_cell.angle_alpha   90.00
_cell.angle_beta   90.00
_cell.angle_gamma   90.00
#
_symmetry.space_group_name_H-M   'P 1'
#
loop_
_entity.id
_entity.type
_entity.pdbx_description
1 polymer ?
#
loop_
_entity_poly.entity_id
_entity_poly.type
_entity_poly.pdbx_seq_one_letter_code
_entity_poly.pdbx_strand_id
1 'polypeptide(L)'
;MTPPAEPPLGGYLVVDLSSGIAGGYCTKLLADGGAEVVKVEPPHGDPLRSWSASGAAIPPDGDGALFSFLACSKQSVLADPDRPGDLDFVRELLDAADAVVWSPGAGLAAHPALAPAEIYRTLPHLTVTSITPFGLEGPWRDRAATEFTLQAWSGGIIGLGRGSPNRPPVFVGGQVGEWVAGAYAAAATMTARFAGLGTGRGELIDLSILEAQILCLTYFPVTFFDTAGRPWRTTRALSVPGVATAKDGLVAVGCGTAQQWSDFCAMTGHPEWVEEASTLSITAQANLVAREIEAWMGSRTVAEIRALATAFRVPNALVGNGANLPFMDHFEARGSFVRNPRDGFTQPGHPYRLRPARLRPFRPAPRLGEHTEKYRALSRPPRPAIERPSTSDRLPFTGLRILDMTAFWAGPSCTHFLSMLGAEVIHLESTSRPDGTRLLAGLPVTEDRWWERSGIFSGLNTNKKSLTLDLRHGRGRELLRALIPTCDVLVENYTPRVLDQIGLDYEGVRTLRPDAIMLRMPGFGLDGPWRENAAFAYVIEDASGLTWLTGHPDRNPLEPYSIGDPNAGVHALNALLLALEHRRRTGEGVLVEAAMVDAALNVAAEQVIEYSAYGALLEAAGNRGPGAAPQNLYPTAGLDEFGRSDCWVAIAVATDEQWAALRGAIGDPEWAASPRLSTAAGRREQQTFIDEHLAAWCEPRTADQVVELLWAAGVPVGKVMQPHRQAELPQLRFRGFFEEVEHPVNGRVRHSTLPIRLSHGPDRFHVSPAPLLGEHNRELLTGLGLSDSQIAALAAEGVIGTAPYSSR
;
A
#
# COMPACT_ATOMS: atom_id res chain seq x y z
N MET A 1 -23.43 18.98 28.08
CA MET A 1 -22.46 18.16 27.34
C MET A 1 -23.07 17.89 25.96
N THR A 2 -22.50 18.42 24.90
CA THR A 2 -22.89 18.06 23.54
C THR A 2 -22.67 16.55 23.38
N PRO A 3 -23.62 15.79 22.80
CA PRO A 3 -23.38 14.37 22.55
C PRO A 3 -22.09 14.21 21.75
N PRO A 4 -21.29 13.16 22.01
CA PRO A 4 -20.05 12.93 21.26
C PRO A 4 -20.40 12.88 19.77
N ALA A 5 -19.59 13.58 18.95
CA ALA A 5 -19.77 13.60 17.51
C ALA A 5 -19.81 12.17 16.96
N GLU A 6 -20.83 11.86 16.18
CA GLU A 6 -20.99 10.56 15.55
C GLU A 6 -19.84 10.30 14.57
N PRO A 7 -19.24 9.08 14.54
CA PRO A 7 -18.19 8.76 13.59
C PRO A 7 -18.64 8.94 12.14
N PRO A 8 -17.73 9.23 11.18
CA PRO A 8 -18.07 9.57 9.80
C PRO A 8 -19.01 8.56 9.12
N LEU A 9 -18.82 7.25 9.34
CA LEU A 9 -19.65 6.18 8.77
C LEU A 9 -20.77 5.71 9.71
N GLY A 10 -21.15 6.50 10.72
CA GLY A 10 -22.29 6.15 11.60
C GLY A 10 -23.56 5.87 10.79
N GLY A 11 -24.24 4.75 11.08
CA GLY A 11 -25.42 4.28 10.35
C GLY A 11 -25.16 3.61 9.01
N TYR A 12 -23.90 3.40 8.60
CA TYR A 12 -23.53 2.61 7.42
C TYR A 12 -23.38 1.14 7.79
N LEU A 13 -24.19 0.25 7.18
CA LEU A 13 -24.19 -1.19 7.45
C LEU A 13 -23.39 -1.94 6.39
N VAL A 14 -22.42 -2.71 6.83
CA VAL A 14 -21.55 -3.53 5.95
C VAL A 14 -21.69 -5.00 6.34
N VAL A 15 -21.96 -5.86 5.38
CA VAL A 15 -21.89 -7.31 5.54
C VAL A 15 -20.51 -7.80 5.12
N ASP A 16 -19.86 -8.57 5.98
CA ASP A 16 -18.50 -9.12 5.72
C ASP A 16 -18.64 -10.61 5.37
N LEU A 17 -18.60 -10.95 4.09
CA LEU A 17 -18.55 -12.31 3.52
C LEU A 17 -17.13 -12.72 3.12
N SER A 18 -16.12 -12.00 3.59
CA SER A 18 -14.73 -12.25 3.26
C SER A 18 -14.03 -13.12 4.30
N SER A 19 -12.88 -13.64 3.96
CA SER A 19 -11.95 -14.32 4.87
C SER A 19 -10.52 -13.84 4.65
N GLY A 20 -9.64 -14.09 5.63
CA GLY A 20 -8.23 -13.70 5.54
C GLY A 20 -7.98 -12.22 5.85
N ILE A 21 -6.75 -11.79 5.57
CA ILE A 21 -6.25 -10.46 5.97
C ILE A 21 -6.90 -9.34 5.14
N ALA A 22 -6.94 -9.44 3.82
CA ALA A 22 -7.40 -8.35 2.96
C ALA A 22 -8.86 -7.95 3.26
N GLY A 23 -9.77 -8.92 3.29
CA GLY A 23 -11.17 -8.66 3.64
C GLY A 23 -11.34 -8.23 5.11
N GLY A 24 -10.62 -8.89 6.02
CA GLY A 24 -10.60 -8.57 7.44
C GLY A 24 -10.14 -7.13 7.69
N TYR A 25 -9.09 -6.67 7.01
CA TYR A 25 -8.56 -5.32 7.14
C TYR A 25 -9.45 -4.26 6.47
N CYS A 26 -9.99 -4.56 5.28
CA CYS A 26 -10.97 -3.70 4.63
C CYS A 26 -12.13 -3.36 5.58
N THR A 27 -12.76 -4.39 6.12
CA THR A 27 -13.93 -4.22 7.00
C THR A 27 -13.57 -3.68 8.38
N LYS A 28 -12.31 -3.87 8.85
CA LYS A 28 -11.78 -3.18 10.03
C LYS A 28 -11.69 -1.67 9.82
N LEU A 29 -11.11 -1.19 8.72
CA LEU A 29 -11.02 0.24 8.43
C LEU A 29 -12.41 0.91 8.34
N LEU A 30 -13.39 0.22 7.76
CA LEU A 30 -14.78 0.69 7.72
C LEU A 30 -15.41 0.72 9.13
N ALA A 31 -15.16 -0.31 9.96
CA ALA A 31 -15.64 -0.34 11.36
C ALA A 31 -15.00 0.77 12.20
N ASP A 32 -13.70 1.02 12.04
CA ASP A 32 -12.98 2.10 12.70
C ASP A 32 -13.53 3.48 12.28
N GLY A 33 -13.94 3.63 11.02
CA GLY A 33 -14.65 4.80 10.50
C GLY A 33 -16.08 4.97 11.02
N GLY A 34 -16.61 3.97 11.73
CA GLY A 34 -17.93 4.04 12.37
C GLY A 34 -19.01 3.14 11.76
N ALA A 35 -18.72 2.41 10.69
CA ALA A 35 -19.68 1.48 10.09
C ALA A 35 -20.08 0.35 11.05
N GLU A 36 -21.31 -0.11 10.97
CA GLU A 36 -21.75 -1.35 11.59
C GLU A 36 -21.35 -2.51 10.66
N VAL A 37 -20.40 -3.34 11.10
CA VAL A 37 -19.88 -4.46 10.31
C VAL A 37 -20.38 -5.78 10.88
N VAL A 38 -21.09 -6.56 10.05
CA VAL A 38 -21.62 -7.88 10.39
C VAL A 38 -20.87 -8.93 9.60
N LYS A 39 -19.97 -9.65 10.28
CA LYS A 39 -19.23 -10.76 9.70
C LYS A 39 -20.07 -12.03 9.72
N VAL A 40 -20.33 -12.58 8.55
CA VAL A 40 -21.02 -13.87 8.39
C VAL A 40 -19.99 -14.98 8.37
N GLU A 41 -20.10 -15.92 9.28
CA GLU A 41 -19.14 -17.00 9.46
C GLU A 41 -19.80 -18.37 9.33
N PRO A 42 -19.09 -19.36 8.75
CA PRO A 42 -19.52 -20.76 8.78
C PRO A 42 -19.43 -21.32 10.22
N PRO A 43 -19.98 -22.52 10.49
CA PRO A 43 -19.93 -23.11 11.83
C PRO A 43 -18.54 -23.29 12.44
N HIS A 44 -17.51 -23.45 11.59
CA HIS A 44 -16.11 -23.56 12.03
C HIS A 44 -15.38 -22.22 12.13
N GLY A 45 -16.06 -21.09 11.82
CA GLY A 45 -15.53 -19.74 11.90
C GLY A 45 -14.62 -19.33 10.74
N ASP A 46 -14.10 -18.11 10.81
CA ASP A 46 -13.05 -17.60 9.91
C ASP A 46 -11.74 -18.34 10.16
N PRO A 47 -10.95 -18.68 9.12
CA PRO A 47 -9.64 -19.33 9.29
C PRO A 47 -8.68 -18.60 10.24
N LEU A 48 -8.77 -17.27 10.33
CA LEU A 48 -7.93 -16.49 11.23
C LEU A 48 -8.24 -16.72 12.72
N ARG A 49 -9.40 -17.33 13.08
CA ARG A 49 -9.68 -17.74 14.47
C ARG A 49 -8.72 -18.81 14.98
N SER A 50 -8.22 -19.64 14.07
CA SER A 50 -7.24 -20.68 14.38
C SER A 50 -5.82 -20.35 13.88
N TRP A 51 -5.57 -19.08 13.48
CA TRP A 51 -4.31 -18.65 12.89
C TRP A 51 -3.36 -18.04 13.93
N SER A 52 -2.09 -18.45 13.86
CA SER A 52 -0.94 -17.76 14.44
C SER A 52 0.23 -17.87 13.47
N ALA A 53 0.87 -16.75 13.13
CA ALA A 53 2.02 -16.74 12.24
C ALA A 53 3.23 -17.50 12.81
N SER A 54 3.37 -17.53 14.12
CA SER A 54 4.42 -18.29 14.82
C SER A 54 4.11 -19.78 14.97
N GLY A 55 2.87 -20.21 14.68
CA GLY A 55 2.39 -21.56 14.96
C GLY A 55 2.09 -21.78 16.45
N ALA A 56 1.94 -20.72 17.23
CA ALA A 56 1.53 -20.81 18.64
C ALA A 56 0.18 -21.51 18.80
N ALA A 57 0.05 -22.31 19.82
CA ALA A 57 -1.21 -22.99 20.13
C ALA A 57 -2.27 -22.00 20.60
N ILE A 58 -3.42 -22.01 19.93
CA ILE A 58 -4.58 -21.21 20.31
C ILE A 58 -5.46 -22.06 21.21
N PRO A 59 -5.89 -21.54 22.38
CA PRO A 59 -6.79 -22.27 23.27
C PRO A 59 -8.09 -22.67 22.55
N PRO A 60 -8.72 -23.81 22.91
CA PRO A 60 -9.96 -24.28 22.27
C PRO A 60 -11.12 -23.28 22.32
N ASP A 61 -11.19 -22.47 23.38
CA ASP A 61 -12.22 -21.44 23.58
C ASP A 61 -11.73 -20.04 23.21
N GLY A 62 -10.52 -19.92 22.63
CA GLY A 62 -9.89 -18.69 22.20
C GLY A 62 -9.95 -18.47 20.70
N ASP A 63 -9.52 -17.29 20.28
CA ASP A 63 -9.35 -16.93 18.89
C ASP A 63 -7.89 -16.51 18.65
N GLY A 64 -7.41 -16.65 17.42
CA GLY A 64 -6.12 -16.09 17.01
C GLY A 64 -6.02 -14.60 17.27
N ALA A 65 -4.89 -14.15 17.78
CA ALA A 65 -4.71 -12.74 18.14
C ALA A 65 -4.85 -11.80 16.94
N LEU A 66 -4.43 -12.23 15.75
CA LEU A 66 -4.63 -11.48 14.51
C LEU A 66 -6.13 -11.33 14.18
N PHE A 67 -6.93 -12.40 14.35
CA PHE A 67 -8.39 -12.31 14.21
C PHE A 67 -8.96 -11.28 15.18
N SER A 68 -8.57 -11.34 16.46
CA SER A 68 -9.05 -10.42 17.49
C SER A 68 -8.73 -8.96 17.17
N PHE A 69 -7.61 -8.66 16.53
CA PHE A 69 -7.26 -7.34 16.03
C PHE A 69 -8.13 -6.90 14.84
N LEU A 70 -8.22 -7.76 13.82
CA LEU A 70 -8.98 -7.45 12.58
C LEU A 70 -10.49 -7.40 12.80
N ALA A 71 -11.00 -8.13 13.80
CA ALA A 71 -12.42 -8.19 14.13
C ALA A 71 -12.86 -7.20 15.25
N CYS A 72 -11.96 -6.34 15.73
CA CYS A 72 -12.32 -5.26 16.64
C CYS A 72 -13.54 -4.48 16.13
N SER A 73 -14.52 -4.24 17.00
CA SER A 73 -15.75 -3.46 16.72
C SER A 73 -16.71 -4.08 15.71
N LYS A 74 -16.48 -5.31 15.22
CA LYS A 74 -17.40 -6.04 14.35
C LYS A 74 -18.41 -6.86 15.17
N GLN A 75 -19.40 -7.40 14.47
CA GLN A 75 -20.39 -8.36 15.00
C GLN A 75 -20.28 -9.65 14.21
N SER A 76 -20.49 -10.81 14.85
CA SER A 76 -20.42 -12.14 14.22
C SER A 76 -21.77 -12.79 14.21
N VAL A 77 -22.16 -13.33 13.05
CA VAL A 77 -23.36 -14.16 12.87
C VAL A 77 -22.96 -15.47 12.20
N LEU A 78 -23.59 -16.56 12.62
CA LEU A 78 -23.42 -17.87 12.03
C LEU A 78 -24.41 -18.08 10.90
N ALA A 79 -23.90 -18.60 9.77
CA ALA A 79 -24.72 -19.10 8.68
C ALA A 79 -24.04 -20.30 8.03
N ASP A 80 -24.78 -21.40 7.96
CA ASP A 80 -24.34 -22.70 7.45
C ASP A 80 -24.97 -22.93 6.07
N PRO A 81 -24.17 -23.17 5.00
CA PRO A 81 -24.71 -23.46 3.68
C PRO A 81 -25.62 -24.70 3.64
N ASP A 82 -25.41 -25.65 4.53
CA ASP A 82 -26.16 -26.88 4.62
C ASP A 82 -27.43 -26.77 5.48
N ARG A 83 -27.63 -25.64 6.17
CA ARG A 83 -28.81 -25.39 7.02
C ARG A 83 -29.91 -24.67 6.24
N PRO A 84 -31.12 -25.29 6.15
CA PRO A 84 -32.26 -24.61 5.53
C PRO A 84 -32.56 -23.26 6.17
N GLY A 85 -32.74 -22.22 5.32
CA GLY A 85 -33.07 -20.86 5.77
C GLY A 85 -31.87 -19.96 6.08
N ASP A 86 -30.63 -20.48 6.17
CA ASP A 86 -29.48 -19.63 6.43
C ASP A 86 -29.09 -18.79 5.19
N LEU A 87 -29.29 -19.32 3.99
CA LEU A 87 -29.10 -18.54 2.76
C LEU A 87 -30.10 -17.36 2.69
N ASP A 88 -31.37 -17.62 3.04
CA ASP A 88 -32.39 -16.55 3.05
C ASP A 88 -32.12 -15.51 4.11
N PHE A 89 -31.68 -15.93 5.30
CA PHE A 89 -31.20 -15.01 6.34
C PHE A 89 -30.07 -14.10 5.86
N VAL A 90 -29.09 -14.64 5.15
CA VAL A 90 -27.99 -13.83 4.62
C VAL A 90 -28.48 -12.89 3.52
N ARG A 91 -29.42 -13.32 2.66
CA ARG A 91 -30.01 -12.45 1.64
C ARG A 91 -30.81 -11.29 2.26
N GLU A 92 -31.58 -11.54 3.31
CA GLU A 92 -32.28 -10.49 4.05
C GLU A 92 -31.30 -9.49 4.70
N LEU A 93 -30.17 -10.00 5.20
CA LEU A 93 -29.11 -9.15 5.75
C LEU A 93 -28.46 -8.29 4.66
N LEU A 94 -28.21 -8.85 3.48
CA LEU A 94 -27.67 -8.13 2.31
C LEU A 94 -28.65 -7.07 1.78
N ASP A 95 -29.94 -7.38 1.72
CA ASP A 95 -30.96 -6.41 1.26
C ASP A 95 -31.04 -5.19 2.17
N ALA A 96 -30.80 -5.36 3.47
CA ALA A 96 -30.76 -4.27 4.42
C ALA A 96 -29.42 -3.50 4.46
N ALA A 97 -28.35 -4.05 3.90
CA ALA A 97 -27.00 -3.48 3.97
C ALA A 97 -26.76 -2.34 2.96
N ASP A 98 -25.75 -1.53 3.22
CA ASP A 98 -25.22 -0.51 2.31
C ASP A 98 -24.10 -1.07 1.43
N ALA A 99 -23.30 -1.98 2.00
CA ALA A 99 -22.22 -2.63 1.29
C ALA A 99 -22.02 -4.07 1.75
N VAL A 100 -21.43 -4.88 0.88
CA VAL A 100 -20.87 -6.19 1.20
C VAL A 100 -19.43 -6.27 0.74
N VAL A 101 -18.56 -6.82 1.58
CA VAL A 101 -17.18 -7.19 1.22
C VAL A 101 -17.12 -8.70 1.08
N TRP A 102 -16.67 -9.16 -0.06
CA TRP A 102 -16.63 -10.57 -0.43
C TRP A 102 -15.23 -11.00 -0.88
N SER A 103 -14.82 -12.20 -0.49
CA SER A 103 -13.65 -12.87 -1.08
C SER A 103 -13.95 -14.34 -1.33
N PRO A 104 -13.26 -15.02 -2.27
CA PRO A 104 -13.42 -16.45 -2.46
C PRO A 104 -13.05 -17.18 -1.17
N GLY A 105 -13.87 -18.16 -0.79
CA GLY A 105 -13.66 -18.92 0.44
C GLY A 105 -14.61 -20.09 0.56
N ALA A 106 -14.58 -20.72 1.75
CA ALA A 106 -15.50 -21.80 2.10
C ALA A 106 -16.84 -21.27 2.65
N GLY A 107 -17.80 -22.15 2.83
CA GLY A 107 -19.09 -21.80 3.40
C GLY A 107 -19.99 -21.04 2.44
N LEU A 108 -20.80 -20.14 2.97
CA LEU A 108 -21.80 -19.42 2.17
C LEU A 108 -21.19 -18.50 1.10
N ALA A 109 -19.98 -17.99 1.28
CA ALA A 109 -19.29 -17.19 0.25
C ALA A 109 -19.06 -17.97 -1.05
N ALA A 110 -18.94 -19.30 -0.97
CA ALA A 110 -18.83 -20.19 -2.13
C ALA A 110 -20.18 -20.50 -2.83
N HIS A 111 -21.32 -20.14 -2.19
CA HIS A 111 -22.63 -20.44 -2.75
C HIS A 111 -22.90 -19.60 -4.00
N PRO A 112 -23.33 -20.19 -5.14
CA PRO A 112 -23.53 -19.46 -6.41
C PRO A 112 -24.45 -18.24 -6.29
N ALA A 113 -25.48 -18.29 -5.43
CA ALA A 113 -26.40 -17.18 -5.21
C ALA A 113 -25.78 -15.99 -4.43
N LEU A 114 -24.60 -16.18 -3.87
CA LEU A 114 -23.80 -15.15 -3.18
C LEU A 114 -22.51 -14.82 -3.95
N ALA A 115 -22.41 -15.22 -5.21
CA ALA A 115 -21.37 -14.72 -6.10
C ALA A 115 -21.53 -13.19 -6.30
N PRO A 116 -20.45 -12.40 -6.36
CA PRO A 116 -20.52 -10.93 -6.42
C PRO A 116 -21.44 -10.39 -7.53
N ALA A 117 -21.34 -10.95 -8.74
CA ALA A 117 -22.19 -10.55 -9.86
C ALA A 117 -23.68 -10.87 -9.62
N GLU A 118 -23.99 -11.99 -8.94
CA GLU A 118 -25.37 -12.38 -8.64
C GLU A 118 -25.97 -11.53 -7.51
N ILE A 119 -25.18 -11.21 -6.48
CA ILE A 119 -25.59 -10.27 -5.44
C ILE A 119 -25.92 -8.92 -6.07
N TYR A 120 -25.02 -8.38 -6.89
CA TYR A 120 -25.21 -7.08 -7.53
C TYR A 120 -26.41 -7.07 -8.50
N ARG A 121 -26.62 -8.15 -9.23
CA ARG A 121 -27.76 -8.31 -10.14
C ARG A 121 -29.12 -8.29 -9.39
N THR A 122 -29.17 -8.91 -8.21
CA THR A 122 -30.40 -9.03 -7.42
C THR A 122 -30.62 -7.84 -6.49
N LEU A 123 -29.55 -7.19 -6.03
CA LEU A 123 -29.56 -6.07 -5.10
C LEU A 123 -28.78 -4.86 -5.67
N PRO A 124 -29.28 -4.19 -6.71
CA PRO A 124 -28.53 -3.13 -7.41
C PRO A 124 -28.27 -1.86 -6.61
N HIS A 125 -28.86 -1.72 -5.42
CA HIS A 125 -28.57 -0.65 -4.46
C HIS A 125 -27.32 -0.94 -3.62
N LEU A 126 -26.91 -2.20 -3.54
CA LEU A 126 -25.83 -2.64 -2.67
C LEU A 126 -24.47 -2.41 -3.35
N THR A 127 -23.54 -1.80 -2.61
CA THR A 127 -22.13 -1.79 -3.04
C THR A 127 -21.53 -3.16 -2.75
N VAL A 128 -21.04 -3.84 -3.79
CA VAL A 128 -20.42 -5.16 -3.70
C VAL A 128 -18.92 -5.03 -3.96
N THR A 129 -18.10 -5.19 -2.93
CA THR A 129 -16.63 -5.14 -3.05
C THR A 129 -16.08 -6.56 -3.06
N SER A 130 -15.61 -7.01 -4.21
CA SER A 130 -14.95 -8.31 -4.38
C SER A 130 -13.44 -8.15 -4.30
N ILE A 131 -12.78 -8.98 -3.48
CA ILE A 131 -11.33 -9.03 -3.31
C ILE A 131 -10.85 -10.42 -3.76
N THR A 132 -10.11 -10.48 -4.86
CA THR A 132 -9.63 -11.75 -5.43
C THR A 132 -8.16 -11.66 -5.84
N PRO A 133 -7.45 -12.77 -5.98
CA PRO A 133 -6.05 -12.74 -6.42
C PRO A 133 -5.82 -12.03 -7.75
N PHE A 134 -6.70 -12.28 -8.75
CA PHE A 134 -6.50 -11.84 -10.12
C PHE A 134 -7.67 -11.03 -10.71
N GLY A 135 -8.74 -10.78 -9.95
CA GLY A 135 -9.99 -10.20 -10.43
C GLY A 135 -11.04 -11.29 -10.75
N LEU A 136 -12.30 -10.83 -10.90
CA LEU A 136 -13.47 -11.71 -11.18
C LEU A 136 -13.46 -12.29 -12.59
N GLU A 137 -12.73 -11.68 -13.50
CA GLU A 137 -12.72 -12.03 -14.91
C GLU A 137 -11.29 -12.16 -15.45
N GLY A 138 -11.17 -12.83 -16.60
CA GLY A 138 -9.91 -13.00 -17.30
C GLY A 138 -9.33 -14.41 -17.22
N PRO A 139 -8.25 -14.67 -17.96
CA PRO A 139 -7.68 -16.02 -18.12
C PRO A 139 -7.12 -16.63 -16.84
N TRP A 140 -6.85 -15.82 -15.79
CA TRP A 140 -6.27 -16.28 -14.53
C TRP A 140 -7.26 -16.26 -13.34
N ARG A 141 -8.51 -15.84 -13.55
CA ARG A 141 -9.49 -15.66 -12.47
C ARG A 141 -9.62 -16.84 -11.50
N ASP A 142 -9.52 -18.08 -12.04
CA ASP A 142 -9.67 -19.32 -11.28
C ASP A 142 -8.33 -19.97 -10.91
N ARG A 143 -7.20 -19.28 -11.12
CA ARG A 143 -5.87 -19.80 -10.80
C ARG A 143 -5.58 -19.72 -9.31
N ALA A 144 -5.01 -20.79 -8.76
CA ALA A 144 -4.58 -20.81 -7.39
C ALA A 144 -3.41 -19.83 -7.17
N ALA A 145 -3.47 -19.06 -6.09
CA ALA A 145 -2.45 -18.10 -5.72
C ALA A 145 -2.33 -17.97 -4.20
N THR A 146 -1.19 -17.50 -3.76
CA THR A 146 -0.92 -17.01 -2.39
C THR A 146 -0.26 -15.65 -2.48
N GLU A 147 -0.19 -14.91 -1.38
CA GLU A 147 0.56 -13.65 -1.29
C GLU A 147 1.95 -13.77 -1.92
N PHE A 148 2.68 -14.84 -1.58
CA PHE A 148 4.03 -15.09 -2.07
C PHE A 148 4.09 -15.25 -3.60
N THR A 149 3.17 -16.04 -4.18
CA THR A 149 3.14 -16.24 -5.64
C THR A 149 2.69 -15.00 -6.40
N LEU A 150 1.81 -14.18 -5.79
CA LEU A 150 1.41 -12.89 -6.36
C LEU A 150 2.57 -11.89 -6.34
N GLN A 151 3.40 -11.86 -5.28
CA GLN A 151 4.61 -11.03 -5.28
C GLN A 151 5.60 -11.44 -6.38
N ALA A 152 5.68 -12.72 -6.72
CA ALA A 152 6.48 -13.18 -7.86
C ALA A 152 5.95 -12.62 -9.18
N TRP A 153 4.64 -12.74 -9.42
CA TRP A 153 3.98 -12.18 -10.61
C TRP A 153 4.03 -10.65 -10.69
N SER A 154 4.01 -9.96 -9.55
CA SER A 154 4.09 -8.49 -9.51
C SER A 154 5.49 -7.95 -9.83
N GLY A 155 6.51 -8.80 -9.98
CA GLY A 155 7.90 -8.37 -10.13
C GLY A 155 8.53 -7.77 -8.87
N GLY A 156 7.86 -7.85 -7.73
CA GLY A 156 8.36 -7.32 -6.45
C GLY A 156 9.52 -8.12 -5.87
N ILE A 157 9.72 -9.37 -6.28
CA ILE A 157 10.75 -10.24 -5.73
C ILE A 157 12.12 -10.05 -6.39
N ILE A 158 12.16 -9.96 -7.73
CA ILE A 158 13.43 -10.09 -8.48
C ILE A 158 14.52 -9.09 -8.07
N GLY A 159 14.13 -7.92 -7.60
CA GLY A 159 15.04 -6.86 -7.19
C GLY A 159 15.47 -6.91 -5.72
N LEU A 160 14.93 -7.80 -4.89
CA LEU A 160 15.29 -7.94 -3.49
C LEU A 160 16.34 -9.06 -3.28
N GLY A 161 17.06 -9.03 -2.18
CA GLY A 161 18.06 -10.05 -1.85
C GLY A 161 19.46 -9.68 -2.31
N ARG A 162 19.88 -8.54 -1.92
CA ARG A 162 21.16 -7.81 -2.11
C ARG A 162 22.40 -8.62 -2.44
N GLY A 163 23.11 -8.20 -3.47
CA GLY A 163 24.54 -8.40 -3.68
C GLY A 163 25.03 -9.84 -3.90
N SER A 164 24.12 -10.82 -4.00
CA SER A 164 24.51 -12.20 -4.19
C SER A 164 23.82 -12.80 -5.41
N PRO A 165 24.45 -12.79 -6.59
CA PRO A 165 23.86 -13.34 -7.80
C PRO A 165 23.61 -14.86 -7.73
N ASN A 166 24.24 -15.54 -6.77
CA ASN A 166 24.13 -17.00 -6.60
C ASN A 166 23.10 -17.40 -5.54
N ARG A 167 22.35 -16.45 -4.99
CA ARG A 167 21.26 -16.70 -4.03
C ARG A 167 19.92 -16.34 -4.65
N PRO A 168 18.83 -17.04 -4.29
CA PRO A 168 17.51 -16.61 -4.72
C PRO A 168 17.21 -15.19 -4.22
N PRO A 169 16.46 -14.40 -4.96
CA PRO A 169 15.88 -13.18 -4.40
C PRO A 169 14.94 -13.52 -3.26
N VAL A 170 14.51 -12.54 -2.48
CA VAL A 170 13.56 -12.72 -1.37
C VAL A 170 12.30 -11.93 -1.60
N PHE A 171 11.19 -12.41 -1.06
CA PHE A 171 9.94 -11.68 -1.04
C PHE A 171 9.88 -10.71 0.15
N VAL A 172 8.97 -9.77 0.11
CA VAL A 172 8.67 -8.89 1.23
C VAL A 172 7.84 -9.64 2.26
N GLY A 173 8.35 -9.77 3.48
CA GLY A 173 7.65 -10.45 4.57
C GLY A 173 6.39 -9.73 5.06
N GLY A 174 5.62 -10.38 5.94
CA GLY A 174 4.48 -9.78 6.62
C GLY A 174 3.18 -9.72 5.82
N GLN A 175 3.08 -10.44 4.70
CA GLN A 175 1.86 -10.51 3.86
C GLN A 175 1.34 -9.12 3.41
N VAL A 176 2.25 -8.24 3.12
CA VAL A 176 2.04 -6.81 2.87
C VAL A 176 1.02 -6.53 1.75
N GLY A 177 0.96 -7.35 0.70
CA GLY A 177 0.01 -7.19 -0.39
C GLY A 177 -1.44 -7.43 0.01
N GLU A 178 -1.67 -8.34 0.95
CA GLU A 178 -3.01 -8.57 1.52
C GLU A 178 -3.50 -7.34 2.31
N TRP A 179 -2.64 -6.74 3.14
CA TRP A 179 -2.97 -5.53 3.90
C TRP A 179 -3.26 -4.34 2.99
N VAL A 180 -2.42 -4.10 1.99
CA VAL A 180 -2.58 -3.00 1.04
C VAL A 180 -3.82 -3.19 0.17
N ALA A 181 -4.11 -4.42 -0.28
CA ALA A 181 -5.34 -4.75 -1.00
C ALA A 181 -6.59 -4.46 -0.14
N GLY A 182 -6.55 -4.81 1.15
CA GLY A 182 -7.61 -4.47 2.10
C GLY A 182 -7.83 -2.97 2.25
N ALA A 183 -6.76 -2.17 2.29
CA ALA A 183 -6.84 -0.72 2.34
C ALA A 183 -7.42 -0.11 1.05
N TYR A 184 -7.03 -0.62 -0.14
CA TYR A 184 -7.65 -0.23 -1.41
C TYR A 184 -9.13 -0.62 -1.49
N ALA A 185 -9.50 -1.81 -0.98
CA ALA A 185 -10.88 -2.26 -0.94
C ALA A 185 -11.76 -1.34 -0.07
N ALA A 186 -11.27 -0.90 1.09
CA ALA A 186 -11.97 0.05 1.95
C ALA A 186 -12.15 1.41 1.26
N ALA A 187 -11.09 1.93 0.62
CA ALA A 187 -11.15 3.18 -0.14
C ALA A 187 -12.14 3.08 -1.32
N ALA A 188 -12.13 1.96 -2.05
CA ALA A 188 -13.05 1.73 -3.16
C ALA A 188 -14.51 1.62 -2.70
N THR A 189 -14.77 0.93 -1.57
CA THR A 189 -16.11 0.84 -0.97
C THR A 189 -16.64 2.22 -0.57
N MET A 190 -15.81 3.07 0.05
CA MET A 190 -16.18 4.44 0.37
C MET A 190 -16.35 5.31 -0.89
N THR A 191 -15.53 5.10 -1.92
CA THR A 191 -15.66 5.78 -3.22
C THR A 191 -17.00 5.48 -3.88
N ALA A 192 -17.43 4.21 -3.88
CA ALA A 192 -18.74 3.81 -4.40
C ALA A 192 -19.89 4.46 -3.62
N ARG A 193 -19.74 4.66 -2.31
CA ARG A 193 -20.72 5.44 -1.52
C ARG A 193 -20.87 6.87 -2.08
N PHE A 194 -19.77 7.56 -2.40
CA PHE A 194 -19.86 8.91 -3.02
C PHE A 194 -20.51 8.87 -4.40
N ALA A 195 -20.21 7.86 -5.23
CA ALA A 195 -20.85 7.65 -6.53
C ALA A 195 -22.35 7.39 -6.39
N GLY A 196 -22.78 6.65 -5.38
CA GLY A 196 -24.19 6.35 -5.08
C GLY A 196 -24.99 7.51 -4.51
N LEU A 197 -24.34 8.59 -4.03
CA LEU A 197 -25.04 9.77 -3.53
C LEU A 197 -25.81 10.47 -4.66
N GLY A 198 -27.13 10.55 -4.52
CA GLY A 198 -28.03 11.14 -5.51
C GLY A 198 -28.55 10.17 -6.58
N THR A 199 -27.94 9.00 -6.77
CA THR A 199 -28.43 7.95 -7.68
C THR A 199 -29.16 6.84 -6.95
N GLY A 200 -28.82 6.59 -5.67
CA GLY A 200 -29.30 5.46 -4.88
C GLY A 200 -28.76 4.10 -5.35
N ARG A 201 -27.90 4.07 -6.35
CA ARG A 201 -27.35 2.87 -6.97
C ARG A 201 -26.06 2.45 -6.28
N GLY A 202 -25.91 1.16 -6.05
CA GLY A 202 -24.66 0.56 -5.62
C GLY A 202 -23.65 0.39 -6.76
N GLU A 203 -22.55 -0.27 -6.46
CA GLU A 203 -21.43 -0.49 -7.38
C GLU A 203 -20.90 -1.91 -7.21
N LEU A 204 -20.60 -2.59 -8.31
CA LEU A 204 -19.77 -3.79 -8.28
C LEU A 204 -18.32 -3.38 -8.46
N ILE A 205 -17.52 -3.63 -7.42
CA ILE A 205 -16.10 -3.34 -7.35
C ILE A 205 -15.34 -4.66 -7.48
N ASP A 206 -14.54 -4.80 -8.52
CA ASP A 206 -13.67 -5.94 -8.74
C ASP A 206 -12.22 -5.55 -8.46
N LEU A 207 -11.72 -5.89 -7.26
CA LEU A 207 -10.34 -5.63 -6.83
C LEU A 207 -9.47 -6.86 -7.07
N SER A 208 -8.31 -6.63 -7.70
CA SER A 208 -7.24 -7.62 -7.88
C SER A 208 -6.08 -7.37 -6.91
N ILE A 209 -5.75 -8.38 -6.07
CA ILE A 209 -4.59 -8.30 -5.15
C ILE A 209 -3.29 -8.16 -5.94
N LEU A 210 -3.16 -8.85 -7.09
CA LEU A 210 -1.99 -8.70 -7.97
C LEU A 210 -1.79 -7.24 -8.41
N GLU A 211 -2.85 -6.56 -8.84
CA GLU A 211 -2.79 -5.17 -9.27
C GLU A 211 -2.46 -4.24 -8.09
N ALA A 212 -3.01 -4.50 -6.90
CA ALA A 212 -2.68 -3.76 -5.68
C ALA A 212 -1.20 -3.92 -5.30
N GLN A 213 -0.65 -5.12 -5.44
CA GLN A 213 0.78 -5.38 -5.21
C GLN A 213 1.66 -4.66 -6.23
N ILE A 214 1.26 -4.61 -7.50
CA ILE A 214 2.00 -3.84 -8.52
C ILE A 214 2.04 -2.36 -8.14
N LEU A 215 0.93 -1.77 -7.73
CA LEU A 215 0.91 -0.37 -7.28
C LEU A 215 1.77 -0.12 -6.04
N CYS A 216 1.86 -1.11 -5.17
CA CYS A 216 2.64 -1.02 -3.94
C CYS A 216 4.15 -1.25 -4.15
N LEU A 217 4.52 -2.17 -5.06
CA LEU A 217 5.90 -2.63 -5.21
C LEU A 217 6.59 -2.10 -6.48
N THR A 218 5.84 -1.97 -7.58
CA THR A 218 6.44 -1.88 -8.93
C THR A 218 5.58 -1.07 -9.91
N TYR A 219 4.97 0.04 -9.49
CA TYR A 219 4.04 0.80 -10.34
C TYR A 219 4.70 1.45 -11.57
N PHE A 220 5.95 1.88 -11.47
CA PHE A 220 6.61 2.71 -12.49
C PHE A 220 7.54 1.97 -13.47
N PRO A 221 8.03 0.73 -13.27
CA PRO A 221 9.00 0.12 -14.15
C PRO A 221 8.57 -0.04 -15.60
N VAL A 222 7.27 -0.26 -15.87
CA VAL A 222 6.73 -0.29 -17.25
C VAL A 222 6.83 1.10 -17.88
N THR A 223 6.36 2.11 -17.19
CA THR A 223 6.42 3.52 -17.61
C THR A 223 7.87 3.97 -17.85
N PHE A 224 8.77 3.62 -16.92
CA PHE A 224 10.19 3.92 -17.05
C PHE A 224 10.82 3.23 -18.28
N PHE A 225 10.45 1.97 -18.52
CA PHE A 225 10.95 1.25 -19.70
C PHE A 225 10.49 1.91 -21.00
N ASP A 226 9.24 2.37 -21.07
CA ASP A 226 8.72 3.06 -22.24
C ASP A 226 9.41 4.42 -22.47
N THR A 227 9.79 5.14 -21.40
CA THR A 227 10.44 6.45 -21.49
C THR A 227 11.94 6.38 -21.70
N ALA A 228 12.63 5.43 -21.06
CA ALA A 228 14.10 5.35 -21.05
C ALA A 228 14.66 4.27 -22.01
N GLY A 229 13.83 3.41 -22.59
CA GLY A 229 14.23 2.30 -23.46
C GLY A 229 15.05 1.20 -22.77
N ARG A 230 15.08 1.19 -21.44
CA ARG A 230 15.82 0.23 -20.62
C ARG A 230 15.12 -0.02 -19.30
N PRO A 231 15.33 -1.17 -18.66
CA PRO A 231 14.76 -1.42 -17.31
C PRO A 231 15.39 -0.50 -16.26
N TRP A 232 14.62 -0.19 -15.23
CA TRP A 232 15.06 0.62 -14.09
C TRP A 232 16.27 0.00 -13.38
N ARG A 233 16.21 -1.31 -13.14
CA ARG A 233 17.28 -2.08 -12.51
C ARG A 233 17.49 -3.39 -13.26
N THR A 234 18.76 -3.75 -13.46
CA THR A 234 19.15 -5.02 -14.08
C THR A 234 19.77 -5.99 -13.08
N THR A 235 20.09 -5.53 -11.88
CA THR A 235 20.66 -6.31 -10.78
C THR A 235 19.95 -5.99 -9.48
N ARG A 236 20.03 -6.89 -8.51
CA ARG A 236 19.55 -6.65 -7.14
C ARG A 236 20.32 -5.46 -6.56
N ALA A 237 19.60 -4.42 -6.17
CA ALA A 237 20.21 -3.19 -5.65
C ALA A 237 20.43 -3.28 -4.14
N LEU A 238 21.51 -2.65 -3.68
CA LEU A 238 21.74 -2.36 -2.26
C LEU A 238 21.15 -0.97 -1.95
N SER A 239 20.47 -0.79 -0.82
CA SER A 239 20.31 0.54 -0.26
C SER A 239 21.63 0.97 0.40
N VAL A 240 21.84 2.27 0.57
CA VAL A 240 23.16 2.78 0.92
C VAL A 240 23.02 3.74 2.10
N PRO A 241 23.65 3.41 3.20
CA PRO A 241 24.26 2.13 3.59
C PRO A 241 23.23 1.04 3.92
N GLY A 242 21.96 1.39 4.17
CA GLY A 242 20.89 0.46 4.57
C GLY A 242 20.97 0.03 6.01
N VAL A 243 20.44 -1.16 6.34
CA VAL A 243 20.55 -1.73 7.67
C VAL A 243 22.00 -2.20 7.92
N ALA A 244 22.64 -1.59 8.88
CA ALA A 244 24.01 -1.85 9.27
C ALA A 244 24.11 -2.36 10.71
N THR A 245 25.15 -3.17 10.99
CA THR A 245 25.49 -3.62 12.33
C THR A 245 26.34 -2.56 13.03
N ALA A 246 25.81 -1.98 14.08
CA ALA A 246 26.51 -1.11 15.01
C ALA A 246 27.10 -1.93 16.18
N LYS A 247 27.85 -1.27 17.08
CA LYS A 247 28.50 -1.92 18.23
C LYS A 247 27.51 -2.64 19.17
N ASP A 248 26.29 -2.15 19.27
CA ASP A 248 25.27 -2.57 20.26
C ASP A 248 23.92 -2.97 19.62
N GLY A 249 23.84 -3.09 18.29
CA GLY A 249 22.61 -3.50 17.63
C GLY A 249 22.56 -3.12 16.16
N LEU A 250 21.36 -3.12 15.57
CA LEU A 250 21.13 -2.73 14.20
C LEU A 250 20.67 -1.27 14.10
N VAL A 251 21.18 -0.57 13.13
CA VAL A 251 20.77 0.78 12.77
C VAL A 251 20.52 0.88 11.27
N ALA A 252 19.46 1.59 10.89
CA ALA A 252 19.19 1.89 9.50
C ALA A 252 19.62 3.32 9.17
N VAL A 253 20.35 3.48 8.07
CA VAL A 253 20.77 4.77 7.53
C VAL A 253 20.64 4.74 6.03
N GLY A 254 19.91 5.66 5.42
CA GLY A 254 19.60 5.61 4.00
C GLY A 254 19.96 6.90 3.26
N CYS A 255 20.53 6.77 2.07
CA CYS A 255 20.83 7.86 1.16
C CYS A 255 20.11 7.65 -0.18
N GLY A 256 19.00 8.37 -0.38
CA GLY A 256 18.21 8.32 -1.61
C GLY A 256 18.57 9.41 -2.62
N THR A 257 19.30 10.46 -2.20
CA THR A 257 19.68 11.60 -3.04
C THR A 257 21.17 11.88 -2.97
N ALA A 258 21.73 12.53 -4.00
CA ALA A 258 23.15 12.91 -4.02
C ALA A 258 23.54 13.81 -2.84
N GLN A 259 22.66 14.71 -2.42
CA GLN A 259 22.90 15.55 -1.23
C GLN A 259 23.01 14.68 0.04
N GLN A 260 22.12 13.71 0.23
CA GLN A 260 22.18 12.82 1.40
C GLN A 260 23.44 11.96 1.42
N TRP A 261 23.91 11.52 0.23
CA TRP A 261 25.18 10.80 0.12
C TRP A 261 26.38 11.72 0.50
N SER A 262 26.39 12.96 0.03
CA SER A 262 27.40 13.95 0.42
C SER A 262 27.36 14.24 1.92
N ASP A 263 26.18 14.40 2.49
CA ASP A 263 25.99 14.63 3.92
C ASP A 263 26.45 13.41 4.76
N PHE A 264 26.20 12.19 4.28
CA PHE A 264 26.69 10.95 4.89
C PHE A 264 28.22 10.86 4.85
N CYS A 265 28.83 11.15 3.71
CA CYS A 265 30.30 11.15 3.58
C CYS A 265 30.94 12.20 4.49
N ALA A 266 30.33 13.38 4.62
CA ALA A 266 30.78 14.40 5.56
C ALA A 266 30.59 13.95 7.02
N MET A 267 29.47 13.31 7.35
CA MET A 267 29.19 12.75 8.68
C MET A 267 30.21 11.69 9.10
N THR A 268 30.63 10.84 8.18
CA THR A 268 31.63 9.80 8.45
C THR A 268 33.06 10.34 8.53
N GLY A 269 33.30 11.58 8.11
CA GLY A 269 34.61 12.21 8.03
C GLY A 269 35.38 11.90 6.76
N HIS A 270 34.67 11.40 5.74
CA HIS A 270 35.23 10.95 4.46
C HIS A 270 34.56 11.65 3.26
N PRO A 271 34.65 12.99 3.17
CA PRO A 271 34.06 13.73 2.04
C PRO A 271 34.65 13.31 0.69
N GLU A 272 35.85 12.73 0.66
CA GLU A 272 36.51 12.20 -0.54
C GLU A 272 35.81 10.98 -1.16
N TRP A 273 34.86 10.35 -0.47
CA TRP A 273 34.05 9.27 -1.06
C TRP A 273 33.01 9.79 -2.09
N VAL A 274 32.78 11.11 -2.09
CA VAL A 274 31.95 11.75 -3.12
C VAL A 274 32.77 12.00 -4.38
N GLU A 275 32.47 11.24 -5.43
CA GLU A 275 33.03 11.54 -6.76
C GLU A 275 32.10 12.49 -7.52
N GLU A 276 32.30 13.79 -7.40
CA GLU A 276 31.47 14.84 -8.02
C GLU A 276 31.37 14.76 -9.54
N ALA A 277 32.40 14.26 -10.20
CA ALA A 277 32.45 14.05 -11.63
C ALA A 277 32.06 12.64 -12.07
N SER A 278 31.62 11.80 -11.13
CA SER A 278 31.34 10.38 -11.39
C SER A 278 30.04 10.19 -12.14
N THR A 279 30.08 9.33 -13.14
CA THR A 279 28.88 8.76 -13.78
C THR A 279 28.28 7.60 -12.95
N LEU A 280 28.91 7.25 -11.83
CA LEU A 280 28.48 6.14 -10.97
C LEU A 280 27.25 6.54 -10.14
N SER A 281 26.32 5.61 -10.00
CA SER A 281 25.22 5.76 -9.04
C SER A 281 25.74 5.81 -7.60
N ILE A 282 24.97 6.40 -6.67
CA ILE A 282 25.25 6.41 -5.23
C ILE A 282 25.58 5.00 -4.73
N THR A 283 24.78 4.00 -5.13
CA THR A 283 25.00 2.59 -4.78
C THR A 283 26.35 2.08 -5.27
N ALA A 284 26.77 2.46 -6.47
CA ALA A 284 28.05 2.05 -7.01
C ALA A 284 29.22 2.69 -6.26
N GLN A 285 29.13 4.00 -5.95
CA GLN A 285 30.12 4.72 -5.15
C GLN A 285 30.26 4.09 -3.75
N ALA A 286 29.16 3.82 -3.07
CA ALA A 286 29.18 3.21 -1.74
C ALA A 286 29.73 1.77 -1.74
N ASN A 287 29.50 1.01 -2.80
CA ASN A 287 30.10 -0.34 -2.93
C ASN A 287 31.61 -0.31 -2.99
N LEU A 288 32.22 0.77 -3.53
CA LEU A 288 33.68 0.92 -3.57
C LEU A 288 34.29 1.04 -2.15
N VAL A 289 33.53 1.58 -1.21
CA VAL A 289 33.95 1.87 0.17
C VAL A 289 33.12 1.11 1.23
N ALA A 290 32.49 0.00 0.82
CA ALA A 290 31.57 -0.74 1.68
C ALA A 290 32.21 -1.24 2.98
N ARG A 291 33.47 -1.70 2.93
CA ARG A 291 34.21 -2.19 4.10
C ARG A 291 34.52 -1.07 5.09
N GLU A 292 34.84 0.11 4.60
CA GLU A 292 35.10 1.31 5.39
C GLU A 292 33.83 1.76 6.07
N ILE A 293 32.70 1.74 5.36
CA ILE A 293 31.38 2.04 5.93
C ILE A 293 31.04 1.03 7.04
N GLU A 294 31.17 -0.28 6.78
CA GLU A 294 30.93 -1.33 7.78
C GLU A 294 31.82 -1.14 9.03
N ALA A 295 33.10 -0.85 8.85
CA ALA A 295 34.02 -0.62 9.96
C ALA A 295 33.66 0.64 10.77
N TRP A 296 33.24 1.73 10.09
CA TRP A 296 32.79 2.96 10.73
C TRP A 296 31.53 2.73 11.56
N MET A 297 30.54 2.03 11.01
CA MET A 297 29.30 1.67 11.68
C MET A 297 29.56 0.78 12.89
N GLY A 298 30.32 -0.31 12.71
CA GLY A 298 30.63 -1.28 13.78
C GLY A 298 31.47 -0.73 14.94
N SER A 299 32.13 0.44 14.75
CA SER A 299 32.90 1.10 15.81
C SER A 299 32.07 1.97 16.74
N ARG A 300 30.80 2.23 16.43
CA ARG A 300 29.91 3.18 17.15
C ARG A 300 28.64 2.49 17.63
N THR A 301 28.04 3.05 18.67
CA THR A 301 26.71 2.63 19.14
C THR A 301 25.60 3.15 18.21
N VAL A 302 24.46 2.49 18.23
CA VAL A 302 23.23 2.95 17.54
C VAL A 302 22.89 4.37 17.90
N ALA A 303 22.99 4.74 19.18
CA ALA A 303 22.69 6.09 19.66
C ALA A 303 23.65 7.15 19.08
N GLU A 304 24.96 6.86 19.02
CA GLU A 304 25.97 7.75 18.43
C GLU A 304 25.74 7.96 16.93
N ILE A 305 25.47 6.87 16.19
CA ILE A 305 25.21 6.94 14.75
C ILE A 305 23.96 7.77 14.47
N ARG A 306 22.86 7.53 15.19
CA ARG A 306 21.60 8.27 15.01
C ARG A 306 21.74 9.75 15.35
N ALA A 307 22.45 10.09 16.41
CA ALA A 307 22.71 11.50 16.78
C ALA A 307 23.48 12.23 15.66
N LEU A 308 24.52 11.61 15.12
CA LEU A 308 25.29 12.15 14.01
C LEU A 308 24.42 12.27 12.74
N ALA A 309 23.72 11.20 12.36
CA ALA A 309 22.85 11.20 11.17
C ALA A 309 21.78 12.29 11.24
N THR A 310 21.16 12.47 12.41
CA THR A 310 20.19 13.54 12.60
C THR A 310 20.82 14.94 12.49
N ALA A 311 22.02 15.14 13.04
CA ALA A 311 22.74 16.42 12.96
C ALA A 311 23.12 16.77 11.51
N PHE A 312 23.49 15.78 10.71
CA PHE A 312 23.81 15.94 9.29
C PHE A 312 22.60 15.81 8.36
N ARG A 313 21.37 15.65 8.90
CA ARG A 313 20.12 15.46 8.15
C ARG A 313 20.11 14.23 7.22
N VAL A 314 20.89 13.23 7.58
CA VAL A 314 20.87 11.93 6.91
C VAL A 314 19.70 11.13 7.47
N PRO A 315 18.79 10.62 6.61
CA PRO A 315 17.67 9.79 7.06
C PRO A 315 18.14 8.57 7.83
N ASN A 316 17.54 8.33 9.00
CA ASN A 316 17.94 7.23 9.87
C ASN A 316 16.79 6.75 10.76
N ALA A 317 16.83 5.48 11.16
CA ALA A 317 15.88 4.89 12.10
C ALA A 317 16.54 3.84 13.00
N LEU A 318 15.86 3.56 14.13
CA LEU A 318 16.00 2.27 14.81
C LEU A 318 15.32 1.20 13.98
N VAL A 319 15.88 0.01 13.93
CA VAL A 319 15.22 -1.14 13.30
C VAL A 319 14.16 -1.69 14.27
N GLY A 320 12.90 -1.46 13.91
CA GLY A 320 11.75 -1.93 14.68
C GLY A 320 11.53 -3.43 14.53
N ASN A 321 10.98 -4.07 15.57
CA ASN A 321 10.50 -5.43 15.54
C ASN A 321 9.39 -5.65 16.58
N GLY A 322 8.77 -6.81 16.58
CA GLY A 322 7.64 -7.10 17.48
C GLY A 322 7.92 -6.87 18.96
N ALA A 323 9.17 -7.00 19.40
CA ALA A 323 9.56 -6.86 20.80
C ALA A 323 9.84 -5.42 21.23
N ASN A 324 10.42 -4.58 20.35
CA ASN A 324 10.90 -3.25 20.73
C ASN A 324 9.96 -2.10 20.32
N LEU A 325 9.15 -2.27 19.26
CA LEU A 325 8.27 -1.23 18.71
C LEU A 325 7.41 -0.54 19.76
N PRO A 326 6.67 -1.25 20.66
CA PRO A 326 5.80 -0.59 21.63
C PRO A 326 6.52 0.27 22.66
N PHE A 327 7.84 0.10 22.81
CA PHE A 327 8.67 0.76 23.83
C PHE A 327 9.59 1.84 23.25
N MET A 328 9.49 2.14 21.97
CA MET A 328 10.21 3.28 21.38
C MET A 328 9.57 4.59 21.83
N ASP A 329 10.39 5.53 22.27
CA ASP A 329 10.00 6.82 22.87
C ASP A 329 8.97 7.59 22.03
N HIS A 330 9.13 7.55 20.73
CA HIS A 330 8.21 8.21 19.81
C HIS A 330 6.83 7.57 19.82
N PHE A 331 6.76 6.26 19.77
CA PHE A 331 5.50 5.51 19.73
C PHE A 331 4.79 5.54 21.09
N GLU A 332 5.53 5.51 22.18
CA GLU A 332 4.98 5.75 23.53
C GLU A 332 4.37 7.15 23.65
N ALA A 333 5.13 8.18 23.24
CA ALA A 333 4.67 9.57 23.32
C ALA A 333 3.43 9.84 22.46
N ARG A 334 3.31 9.18 21.32
CA ARG A 334 2.16 9.30 20.41
C ARG A 334 0.98 8.41 20.79
N GLY A 335 1.19 7.39 21.62
CA GLY A 335 0.19 6.36 21.90
C GLY A 335 -0.14 5.53 20.65
N SER A 336 0.88 5.23 19.83
CA SER A 336 0.71 4.47 18.57
C SER A 336 0.30 3.03 18.81
N PHE A 337 0.50 2.50 20.02
CA PHE A 337 0.06 1.17 20.43
C PHE A 337 -0.98 1.25 21.53
N VAL A 338 -1.93 0.31 21.50
CA VAL A 338 -3.02 0.19 22.47
C VAL A 338 -3.19 -1.26 22.91
N ARG A 339 -3.92 -1.49 24.01
CA ARG A 339 -4.30 -2.83 24.43
C ARG A 339 -5.52 -3.30 23.65
N ASN A 340 -5.48 -4.56 23.16
CA ASN A 340 -6.69 -5.19 22.61
C ASN A 340 -7.80 -5.20 23.67
N PRO A 341 -9.01 -4.73 23.33
CA PRO A 341 -10.07 -4.57 24.34
C PRO A 341 -10.66 -5.88 24.85
N ARG A 342 -10.44 -7.00 24.15
CA ARG A 342 -10.90 -8.33 24.58
C ARG A 342 -9.80 -9.12 25.26
N ASP A 343 -8.64 -9.25 24.59
CA ASP A 343 -7.63 -10.24 24.93
C ASP A 343 -6.39 -9.61 25.61
N GLY A 344 -6.29 -8.27 25.64
CA GLY A 344 -5.27 -7.52 26.40
C GLY A 344 -3.86 -7.50 25.82
N PHE A 345 -3.59 -8.14 24.68
CA PHE A 345 -2.31 -8.03 24.01
C PHE A 345 -2.12 -6.63 23.40
N THR A 346 -0.87 -6.25 23.08
CA THR A 346 -0.56 -4.97 22.46
C THR A 346 -0.78 -5.05 20.95
N GLN A 347 -1.46 -4.04 20.39
CA GLN A 347 -1.75 -3.90 18.96
C GLN A 347 -1.55 -2.46 18.52
N PRO A 348 -1.35 -2.17 17.22
CA PRO A 348 -1.37 -0.81 16.70
C PRO A 348 -2.72 -0.12 16.96
N GLY A 349 -2.67 1.21 17.15
CA GLY A 349 -3.82 2.10 17.11
C GLY A 349 -4.34 2.30 15.70
N HIS A 350 -5.22 3.31 15.52
CA HIS A 350 -5.69 3.66 14.18
C HIS A 350 -4.54 4.19 13.31
N PRO A 351 -4.54 3.92 11.99
CA PRO A 351 -3.46 4.34 11.09
C PRO A 351 -3.46 5.85 10.76
N TYR A 352 -4.44 6.60 11.24
CA TYR A 352 -4.59 8.04 11.04
C TYR A 352 -5.45 8.67 12.13
N ARG A 353 -5.43 10.01 12.24
CA ARG A 353 -6.22 10.78 13.19
C ARG A 353 -7.03 11.86 12.48
N LEU A 354 -8.25 12.14 12.97
CA LEU A 354 -9.14 13.17 12.44
C LEU A 354 -9.57 14.13 13.56
N ARG A 355 -9.66 15.42 13.26
CA ARG A 355 -10.12 16.47 14.20
C ARG A 355 -10.96 17.53 13.45
N PRO A 356 -12.18 17.89 13.87
CA PRO A 356 -12.90 17.43 15.08
C PRO A 356 -13.54 16.05 14.94
N ALA A 357 -13.64 15.51 13.72
CA ALA A 357 -14.14 14.16 13.49
C ALA A 357 -13.38 13.13 14.35
N ARG A 358 -14.06 12.05 14.72
CA ARG A 358 -13.48 11.01 15.56
C ARG A 358 -13.73 9.64 14.96
N LEU A 359 -12.71 8.79 15.00
CA LEU A 359 -12.85 7.37 14.72
C LEU A 359 -13.53 6.67 15.89
N ARG A 360 -14.11 5.52 15.62
CA ARG A 360 -14.74 4.69 16.66
C ARG A 360 -13.64 4.13 17.58
N PRO A 361 -13.74 4.25 18.90
CA PRO A 361 -12.87 3.53 19.83
C PRO A 361 -13.00 2.02 19.61
N PHE A 362 -11.90 1.29 19.70
CA PHE A 362 -11.94 -0.17 19.57
C PHE A 362 -12.84 -0.81 20.61
N ARG A 363 -13.73 -1.69 20.15
CA ARG A 363 -14.58 -2.57 20.98
C ARG A 363 -14.06 -4.00 20.87
N PRO A 364 -14.38 -4.87 21.83
CA PRO A 364 -14.01 -6.29 21.77
C PRO A 364 -14.38 -6.92 20.43
N ALA A 365 -13.51 -7.79 19.91
CA ALA A 365 -13.85 -8.67 18.81
C ALA A 365 -14.94 -9.65 19.25
N PRO A 366 -15.90 -10.02 18.38
CA PRO A 366 -17.00 -10.90 18.74
C PRO A 366 -16.52 -12.34 18.88
N ARG A 367 -17.18 -13.10 19.77
CA ARG A 367 -17.10 -14.55 19.72
C ARG A 367 -17.83 -15.08 18.49
N LEU A 368 -17.51 -16.30 18.10
CA LEU A 368 -18.15 -16.94 16.95
C LEU A 368 -19.67 -17.01 17.13
N GLY A 369 -20.42 -16.41 16.23
CA GLY A 369 -21.88 -16.39 16.23
C GLY A 369 -22.55 -15.57 17.33
N GLU A 370 -21.80 -14.79 18.10
CA GLU A 370 -22.31 -14.05 19.29
C GLU A 370 -23.59 -13.23 19.02
N HIS A 371 -23.75 -12.75 17.79
CA HIS A 371 -24.85 -11.85 17.45
C HIS A 371 -25.93 -12.51 16.59
N THR A 372 -25.86 -13.81 16.33
CA THR A 372 -26.76 -14.53 15.41
C THR A 372 -28.23 -14.34 15.78
N GLU A 373 -28.61 -14.60 17.03
CA GLU A 373 -30.01 -14.46 17.46
C GLU A 373 -30.51 -13.01 17.38
N LYS A 374 -29.68 -12.04 17.73
CA LYS A 374 -29.97 -10.61 17.56
C LYS A 374 -30.38 -10.30 16.12
N TYR A 375 -29.58 -10.76 15.15
CA TYR A 375 -29.80 -10.43 13.74
C TYR A 375 -30.94 -11.23 13.12
N ARG A 376 -31.23 -12.45 13.58
CA ARG A 376 -32.39 -13.25 13.17
C ARG A 376 -33.70 -12.70 13.71
N ALA A 377 -33.67 -12.08 14.88
CA ALA A 377 -34.87 -11.48 15.50
C ALA A 377 -35.19 -10.07 14.96
N LEU A 378 -34.25 -9.41 14.28
CA LEU A 378 -34.45 -8.07 13.71
C LEU A 378 -35.30 -8.16 12.43
N SER A 379 -36.60 -7.80 12.56
CA SER A 379 -37.42 -7.50 11.39
C SER A 379 -36.94 -6.21 10.78
N ARG A 380 -36.37 -6.27 9.60
CA ARG A 380 -35.91 -5.11 8.84
C ARG A 380 -36.93 -4.80 7.75
N PRO A 381 -37.44 -3.58 7.65
CA PRO A 381 -38.28 -3.22 6.51
C PRO A 381 -37.43 -3.30 5.24
N PRO A 382 -37.96 -3.87 4.16
CA PRO A 382 -37.29 -3.84 2.87
C PRO A 382 -36.98 -2.40 2.48
N ARG A 383 -35.84 -2.15 1.88
CA ARG A 383 -35.52 -0.83 1.35
C ARG A 383 -36.55 -0.43 0.29
N PRO A 384 -36.99 0.82 0.23
CA PRO A 384 -37.85 1.29 -0.86
C PRO A 384 -37.18 1.00 -2.20
N ALA A 385 -37.92 0.39 -3.11
CA ALA A 385 -37.43 0.17 -4.48
C ALA A 385 -37.02 1.50 -5.11
N ILE A 386 -35.80 1.56 -5.66
CA ILE A 386 -35.33 2.76 -6.37
C ILE A 386 -36.14 2.89 -7.65
N GLU A 387 -37.06 3.84 -7.70
CA GLU A 387 -37.85 4.17 -8.88
C GLU A 387 -36.99 4.76 -10.01
N ARG A 388 -36.17 3.99 -10.67
CA ARG A 388 -35.22 4.32 -11.72
C ARG A 388 -33.95 5.03 -11.20
N PRO A 389 -32.83 4.32 -11.16
CA PRO A 389 -31.54 4.96 -10.89
C PRO A 389 -31.29 6.03 -11.96
N SER A 390 -31.01 7.26 -11.51
CA SER A 390 -30.56 8.31 -12.39
C SER A 390 -29.22 7.85 -13.04
N THR A 391 -29.15 7.81 -14.35
CA THR A 391 -27.90 7.60 -15.08
C THR A 391 -27.10 8.90 -15.00
N SER A 392 -26.28 9.04 -13.97
CA SER A 392 -25.31 10.12 -13.92
C SER A 392 -23.98 9.60 -14.45
N ASP A 393 -23.52 10.14 -15.57
CA ASP A 393 -22.18 9.86 -16.13
C ASP A 393 -21.06 10.59 -15.33
N ARG A 394 -21.40 11.18 -14.17
CA ARG A 394 -20.43 11.91 -13.33
C ARG A 394 -19.59 10.94 -12.52
N LEU A 395 -18.28 11.11 -12.61
CA LEU A 395 -17.33 10.38 -11.77
C LEU A 395 -17.49 10.78 -10.29
N PRO A 396 -17.12 9.89 -9.32
CA PRO A 396 -17.39 10.06 -7.89
C PRO A 396 -16.93 11.39 -7.30
N PHE A 397 -15.81 11.93 -7.78
CA PHE A 397 -15.20 13.16 -7.24
C PHE A 397 -15.30 14.36 -8.20
N THR A 398 -16.19 14.30 -9.20
CA THR A 398 -16.43 15.45 -10.08
C THR A 398 -16.89 16.66 -9.28
N GLY A 399 -16.16 17.78 -9.41
CA GLY A 399 -16.40 19.02 -8.69
C GLY A 399 -15.63 19.16 -7.38
N LEU A 400 -14.90 18.12 -6.94
CA LEU A 400 -13.96 18.23 -5.85
C LEU A 400 -12.65 18.85 -6.37
N ARG A 401 -12.18 19.91 -5.71
CA ARG A 401 -10.93 20.61 -6.07
C ARG A 401 -9.89 20.47 -4.98
N ILE A 402 -8.72 19.96 -5.33
CA ILE A 402 -7.65 19.61 -4.41
C ILE A 402 -6.39 20.41 -4.72
N LEU A 403 -5.84 21.10 -3.71
CA LEU A 403 -4.52 21.68 -3.76
C LEU A 403 -3.51 20.64 -3.22
N ASP A 404 -2.75 20.09 -4.13
CA ASP A 404 -1.75 19.04 -3.87
C ASP A 404 -0.36 19.67 -3.73
N MET A 405 0.10 19.86 -2.50
CA MET A 405 1.43 20.38 -2.17
C MET A 405 2.41 19.25 -1.83
N THR A 406 2.08 18.01 -2.20
CA THR A 406 2.90 16.86 -1.88
C THR A 406 4.01 16.64 -2.90
N ALA A 407 5.02 15.85 -2.54
CA ALA A 407 6.11 15.45 -3.42
C ALA A 407 6.45 13.97 -3.21
N PHE A 408 7.22 13.40 -4.11
CA PHE A 408 7.65 12.02 -4.16
C PHE A 408 6.51 11.04 -4.47
N TRP A 409 6.18 10.10 -3.57
CA TRP A 409 5.26 9.01 -3.86
C TRP A 409 4.00 9.01 -2.97
N ALA A 410 4.16 9.07 -1.65
CA ALA A 410 3.06 8.89 -0.68
C ALA A 410 1.87 9.82 -0.93
N GLY A 411 2.11 11.13 -0.93
CA GLY A 411 1.06 12.13 -1.17
C GLY A 411 0.53 12.10 -2.61
N PRO A 412 1.41 12.13 -3.64
CA PRO A 412 0.97 12.05 -5.02
C PRO A 412 0.12 10.82 -5.35
N SER A 413 0.35 9.64 -4.74
CA SER A 413 -0.48 8.45 -4.95
C SER A 413 -1.90 8.60 -4.39
N CYS A 414 -2.05 9.28 -3.24
CA CYS A 414 -3.35 9.60 -2.66
C CYS A 414 -4.17 10.51 -3.58
N THR A 415 -3.57 11.61 -4.03
CA THR A 415 -4.25 12.60 -4.89
C THR A 415 -4.46 12.11 -6.32
N HIS A 416 -3.58 11.22 -6.81
CA HIS A 416 -3.72 10.57 -8.12
C HIS A 416 -4.95 9.66 -8.19
N PHE A 417 -5.23 8.87 -7.16
CA PHE A 417 -6.46 8.07 -7.09
C PHE A 417 -7.70 8.95 -7.31
N LEU A 418 -7.76 10.09 -6.65
CA LEU A 418 -8.89 11.04 -6.75
C LEU A 418 -8.96 11.70 -8.13
N SER A 419 -7.81 12.04 -8.74
CA SER A 419 -7.78 12.63 -10.09
C SER A 419 -8.27 11.65 -11.16
N MET A 420 -7.94 10.36 -11.05
CA MET A 420 -8.43 9.32 -11.95
C MET A 420 -9.95 9.09 -11.83
N LEU A 421 -10.57 9.56 -10.75
CA LEU A 421 -12.00 9.44 -10.48
C LEU A 421 -12.72 10.80 -10.45
N GLY A 422 -12.15 11.80 -11.14
CA GLY A 422 -12.82 13.03 -11.51
C GLY A 422 -12.55 14.27 -10.65
N ALA A 423 -11.67 14.19 -9.64
CA ALA A 423 -11.26 15.39 -8.91
C ALA A 423 -10.33 16.27 -9.75
N GLU A 424 -10.49 17.59 -9.66
CA GLU A 424 -9.50 18.55 -10.14
C GLU A 424 -8.36 18.66 -9.14
N VAL A 425 -7.19 18.16 -9.49
CA VAL A 425 -6.00 18.19 -8.63
C VAL A 425 -4.99 19.19 -9.17
N ILE A 426 -4.65 20.19 -8.37
CA ILE A 426 -3.62 21.19 -8.66
C ILE A 426 -2.37 20.81 -7.92
N HIS A 427 -1.40 20.25 -8.64
CA HIS A 427 -0.09 19.89 -8.08
C HIS A 427 0.81 21.12 -8.05
N LEU A 428 1.17 21.55 -6.84
CA LEU A 428 1.96 22.74 -6.58
C LEU A 428 3.43 22.38 -6.40
N GLU A 429 4.26 22.94 -7.26
CA GLU A 429 5.72 22.78 -7.23
C GLU A 429 6.41 24.17 -7.17
N SER A 430 7.73 24.20 -7.16
CA SER A 430 8.49 25.40 -7.49
C SER A 430 9.65 25.06 -8.44
N THR A 431 10.08 26.03 -9.23
CA THR A 431 11.22 25.84 -10.15
C THR A 431 12.54 25.64 -9.39
N SER A 432 12.64 26.15 -8.17
CA SER A 432 13.83 25.98 -7.29
C SER A 432 13.84 24.66 -6.52
N ARG A 433 12.68 24.05 -6.34
CA ARG A 433 12.47 22.74 -5.69
C ARG A 433 11.29 22.04 -6.37
N PRO A 434 11.50 21.52 -7.60
CA PRO A 434 10.48 20.70 -8.24
C PRO A 434 10.28 19.41 -7.44
N ASP A 435 9.21 18.65 -7.76
CA ASP A 435 9.02 17.32 -7.18
C ASP A 435 10.29 16.48 -7.39
N GLY A 436 10.79 15.89 -6.30
CA GLY A 436 12.03 15.10 -6.34
C GLY A 436 11.97 13.93 -7.31
N THR A 437 10.78 13.41 -7.61
CA THR A 437 10.60 12.33 -8.59
C THR A 437 10.85 12.80 -10.04
N ARG A 438 10.69 14.08 -10.37
CA ARG A 438 11.11 14.62 -11.67
C ARG A 438 12.63 14.48 -11.87
N LEU A 439 13.38 14.60 -10.77
CA LEU A 439 14.85 14.51 -10.77
C LEU A 439 15.36 13.06 -10.84
N LEU A 440 14.47 12.08 -10.70
CA LEU A 440 14.77 10.65 -10.81
C LEU A 440 14.47 10.09 -12.21
N ALA A 441 14.69 10.89 -13.26
CA ALA A 441 14.42 10.47 -14.63
C ALA A 441 15.35 9.32 -15.11
N GLY A 442 16.49 9.13 -14.47
CA GLY A 442 17.47 8.12 -14.87
C GLY A 442 18.14 8.45 -16.23
N LEU A 443 18.05 9.70 -16.67
CA LEU A 443 18.66 10.23 -17.89
C LEU A 443 19.70 11.30 -17.54
N PRO A 444 20.69 11.53 -18.41
CA PRO A 444 21.65 12.61 -18.22
C PRO A 444 20.95 13.98 -18.12
N VAL A 445 21.41 14.83 -17.23
CA VAL A 445 20.91 16.21 -17.07
C VAL A 445 21.17 17.10 -18.30
N THR A 446 21.97 16.61 -19.25
CA THR A 446 22.28 17.27 -20.54
C THR A 446 21.20 17.03 -21.61
N GLU A 447 20.30 16.08 -21.37
CA GLU A 447 19.18 15.80 -22.26
C GLU A 447 18.15 16.95 -22.22
N ASP A 448 17.52 17.25 -23.35
CA ASP A 448 16.49 18.27 -23.41
C ASP A 448 15.30 17.88 -22.53
N ARG A 449 14.88 18.78 -21.66
CA ARG A 449 13.76 18.60 -20.72
C ARG A 449 13.81 17.27 -19.99
N TRP A 450 15.01 16.82 -19.56
CA TRP A 450 15.21 15.55 -18.86
C TRP A 450 14.31 15.38 -17.63
N TRP A 451 13.94 16.49 -16.95
CA TRP A 451 13.04 16.50 -15.80
C TRP A 451 11.58 16.15 -16.14
N GLU A 452 11.19 16.20 -17.42
CA GLU A 452 9.87 15.78 -17.89
C GLU A 452 9.84 14.30 -18.29
N ARG A 453 10.97 13.61 -18.24
CA ARG A 453 11.11 12.23 -18.71
C ARG A 453 11.11 11.20 -17.58
N SER A 454 10.72 11.59 -16.37
CA SER A 454 10.66 10.66 -15.25
C SER A 454 9.43 9.76 -15.31
N GLY A 455 9.65 8.45 -15.48
CA GLY A 455 8.60 7.45 -15.38
C GLY A 455 7.98 7.38 -13.97
N ILE A 456 8.75 7.75 -12.93
CA ILE A 456 8.27 7.80 -11.55
C ILE A 456 7.28 8.94 -11.36
N PHE A 457 7.64 10.15 -11.81
CA PHE A 457 6.74 11.31 -11.74
C PHE A 457 5.47 11.09 -12.57
N SER A 458 5.64 10.68 -13.82
CA SER A 458 4.51 10.55 -14.75
C SER A 458 3.52 9.45 -14.31
N GLY A 459 3.98 8.39 -13.65
CA GLY A 459 3.14 7.33 -13.14
C GLY A 459 2.23 7.71 -11.96
N LEU A 460 2.43 8.88 -11.34
CA LEU A 460 1.65 9.36 -10.18
C LEU A 460 0.93 10.69 -10.40
N ASN A 461 1.05 11.30 -11.58
CA ASN A 461 0.58 12.65 -11.80
C ASN A 461 -0.25 12.85 -13.07
N THR A 462 -0.68 11.77 -13.72
CA THR A 462 -1.67 11.90 -14.82
C THR A 462 -2.96 12.55 -14.31
N ASN A 463 -3.67 13.23 -15.18
CA ASN A 463 -4.92 13.96 -14.89
C ASN A 463 -4.77 15.15 -13.92
N LYS A 464 -3.57 15.49 -13.47
CA LYS A 464 -3.34 16.65 -12.60
C LYS A 464 -3.02 17.91 -13.41
N LYS A 465 -3.19 19.08 -12.80
CA LYS A 465 -2.71 20.38 -13.28
C LYS A 465 -1.44 20.76 -12.52
N SER A 466 -0.41 21.29 -13.20
CA SER A 466 0.81 21.77 -12.55
C SER A 466 0.79 23.28 -12.42
N LEU A 467 1.02 23.77 -11.19
CA LEU A 467 1.26 25.17 -10.85
C LEU A 467 2.62 25.30 -10.18
N THR A 468 3.42 26.28 -10.60
CA THR A 468 4.68 26.61 -9.91
C THR A 468 4.55 27.91 -9.11
N LEU A 469 4.93 27.88 -7.82
CA LEU A 469 5.07 29.06 -6.97
C LEU A 469 6.31 28.95 -6.09
N ASP A 470 7.17 29.94 -6.12
CA ASP A 470 8.27 30.04 -5.14
C ASP A 470 7.76 30.61 -3.80
N LEU A 471 7.55 29.74 -2.82
CA LEU A 471 7.03 30.11 -1.51
C LEU A 471 8.07 30.84 -0.62
N ARG A 472 9.31 30.93 -1.04
CA ARG A 472 10.31 31.82 -0.38
C ARG A 472 10.01 33.29 -0.71
N HIS A 473 9.37 33.53 -1.85
CA HIS A 473 8.96 34.87 -2.27
C HIS A 473 7.62 35.26 -1.66
N GLY A 474 7.50 36.56 -1.20
CA GLY A 474 6.26 37.06 -0.60
C GLY A 474 5.03 36.92 -1.50
N ARG A 475 5.18 37.29 -2.78
CA ARG A 475 4.11 37.18 -3.80
C ARG A 475 3.68 35.70 -4.03
N GLY A 476 4.60 34.75 -3.98
CA GLY A 476 4.28 33.34 -4.07
C GLY A 476 3.37 32.90 -2.93
N ARG A 477 3.64 33.34 -1.69
CA ARG A 477 2.80 33.06 -0.53
C ARG A 477 1.44 33.76 -0.61
N GLU A 478 1.38 34.99 -1.14
CA GLU A 478 0.11 35.71 -1.37
C GLU A 478 -0.78 34.97 -2.37
N LEU A 479 -0.22 34.49 -3.48
CA LEU A 479 -0.94 33.70 -4.48
C LEU A 479 -1.42 32.35 -3.91
N LEU A 480 -0.60 31.67 -3.11
CA LEU A 480 -1.02 30.47 -2.42
C LEU A 480 -2.21 30.73 -1.50
N ARG A 481 -2.19 31.82 -0.70
CA ARG A 481 -3.31 32.23 0.14
C ARG A 481 -4.57 32.58 -0.64
N ALA A 482 -4.44 33.15 -1.85
CA ALA A 482 -5.54 33.43 -2.73
C ALA A 482 -6.12 32.15 -3.38
N LEU A 483 -5.30 31.12 -3.57
CA LEU A 483 -5.71 29.84 -4.16
C LEU A 483 -6.49 28.95 -3.16
N ILE A 484 -6.08 28.90 -1.90
CA ILE A 484 -6.67 28.05 -0.86
C ILE A 484 -8.20 28.17 -0.78
N PRO A 485 -8.83 29.36 -0.76
CA PRO A 485 -10.30 29.47 -0.70
C PRO A 485 -11.03 28.82 -1.88
N THR A 486 -10.34 28.59 -3.00
CA THR A 486 -10.92 27.96 -4.20
C THR A 486 -10.84 26.43 -4.16
N CYS A 487 -10.17 25.85 -3.17
CA CYS A 487 -9.91 24.42 -3.08
C CYS A 487 -10.64 23.81 -1.88
N ASP A 488 -11.23 22.63 -2.04
CA ASP A 488 -11.96 21.89 -1.01
C ASP A 488 -11.02 21.20 -0.01
N VAL A 489 -9.89 20.76 -0.53
CA VAL A 489 -8.89 19.98 0.20
C VAL A 489 -7.51 20.56 -0.07
N LEU A 490 -6.70 20.66 0.99
CA LEU A 490 -5.27 20.92 0.92
C LEU A 490 -4.56 19.66 1.39
N VAL A 491 -3.62 19.15 0.59
CA VAL A 491 -2.80 17.96 0.91
C VAL A 491 -1.34 18.35 0.93
N GLU A 492 -0.59 17.95 1.98
CA GLU A 492 0.85 18.18 2.10
C GLU A 492 1.57 17.01 2.79
N ASN A 493 2.85 16.82 2.49
CA ASN A 493 3.70 15.80 3.13
C ASN A 493 5.07 16.34 3.58
N TYR A 494 5.11 17.59 3.99
CA TYR A 494 6.30 18.22 4.56
C TYR A 494 6.51 17.82 6.02
N THR A 495 7.68 18.14 6.56
CA THR A 495 7.86 18.16 8.03
C THR A 495 6.96 19.23 8.64
N PRO A 496 6.42 19.03 9.85
CA PRO A 496 5.36 19.87 10.43
C PRO A 496 5.66 21.38 10.41
N ARG A 497 6.91 21.76 10.72
CA ARG A 497 7.33 23.17 10.80
C ARG A 497 7.17 23.96 9.48
N VAL A 498 7.17 23.30 8.32
CA VAL A 498 7.23 24.02 7.01
C VAL A 498 6.00 24.90 6.80
N LEU A 499 4.81 24.37 6.97
CA LEU A 499 3.59 25.16 6.85
C LEU A 499 3.37 26.09 8.06
N ASP A 500 3.77 25.66 9.26
CA ASP A 500 3.69 26.47 10.48
C ASP A 500 4.49 27.77 10.30
N GLN A 501 5.70 27.73 9.69
CA GLN A 501 6.55 28.90 9.43
C GLN A 501 5.94 29.92 8.46
N ILE A 502 5.04 29.52 7.58
CA ILE A 502 4.36 30.43 6.64
C ILE A 502 2.92 30.76 7.06
N GLY A 503 2.53 30.34 8.27
CA GLY A 503 1.20 30.59 8.83
C GLY A 503 0.07 29.88 8.05
N LEU A 504 0.34 28.68 7.59
CA LEU A 504 -0.59 27.78 6.90
C LEU A 504 -0.71 26.46 7.65
N ASP A 505 -0.63 26.50 8.98
CA ASP A 505 -1.15 25.43 9.83
C ASP A 505 -2.68 25.28 9.64
N TYR A 506 -3.30 24.33 10.28
CA TYR A 506 -4.74 24.08 10.09
C TYR A 506 -5.61 25.30 10.44
N GLU A 507 -5.29 26.01 11.52
CA GLU A 507 -6.04 27.22 11.90
C GLU A 507 -5.83 28.36 10.90
N GLY A 508 -4.64 28.51 10.34
CA GLY A 508 -4.35 29.45 9.28
C GLY A 508 -5.17 29.15 8.01
N VAL A 509 -5.25 27.87 7.62
CA VAL A 509 -6.07 27.42 6.48
C VAL A 509 -7.56 27.65 6.76
N ARG A 510 -8.07 27.34 7.95
CA ARG A 510 -9.46 27.59 8.35
C ARG A 510 -9.85 29.06 8.32
N THR A 511 -8.93 29.96 8.59
CA THR A 511 -9.18 31.40 8.48
C THR A 511 -9.46 31.81 7.05
N LEU A 512 -8.87 31.14 6.07
CA LEU A 512 -9.07 31.38 4.63
C LEU A 512 -10.32 30.64 4.09
N ARG A 513 -10.53 29.42 4.57
CA ARG A 513 -11.67 28.55 4.20
C ARG A 513 -12.14 27.75 5.42
N PRO A 514 -13.25 28.14 6.09
CA PRO A 514 -13.69 27.54 7.34
C PRO A 514 -14.05 26.05 7.27
N ASP A 515 -14.52 25.57 6.11
CA ASP A 515 -14.92 24.18 5.86
C ASP A 515 -13.81 23.36 5.15
N ALA A 516 -12.58 23.88 5.05
CA ALA A 516 -11.48 23.19 4.39
C ALA A 516 -11.14 21.88 5.08
N ILE A 517 -10.83 20.87 4.30
CA ILE A 517 -10.14 19.66 4.76
C ILE A 517 -8.66 19.85 4.52
N MET A 518 -7.85 19.66 5.57
CA MET A 518 -6.40 19.67 5.47
C MET A 518 -5.86 18.29 5.80
N LEU A 519 -5.28 17.63 4.79
CA LEU A 519 -4.60 16.35 4.94
C LEU A 519 -3.09 16.58 5.08
N ARG A 520 -2.54 16.23 6.24
CA ARG A 520 -1.12 16.30 6.52
C ARG A 520 -0.53 14.89 6.62
N MET A 521 0.53 14.62 5.85
CA MET A 521 1.15 13.29 5.72
C MET A 521 2.64 13.34 6.11
N PRO A 522 3.01 13.80 7.31
CA PRO A 522 4.40 13.77 7.74
C PRO A 522 4.86 12.32 7.99
N GLY A 523 6.16 12.07 7.87
CA GLY A 523 6.71 10.73 8.10
C GLY A 523 6.39 10.17 9.47
N PHE A 524 6.65 10.97 10.51
CA PHE A 524 6.51 10.56 11.91
C PHE A 524 5.36 11.26 12.67
N GLY A 525 4.47 11.98 11.99
CA GLY A 525 3.32 12.63 12.61
C GLY A 525 3.56 14.07 13.02
N LEU A 526 2.51 14.71 13.55
CA LEU A 526 2.52 16.13 13.93
C LEU A 526 3.05 16.37 15.35
N ASP A 527 3.21 15.33 16.13
CA ASP A 527 3.69 15.34 17.51
C ASP A 527 4.73 14.23 17.76
N GLY A 528 5.27 14.18 18.98
CA GLY A 528 6.27 13.20 19.40
C GLY A 528 7.72 13.59 19.08
N PRO A 529 8.70 12.88 19.68
CA PRO A 529 10.13 13.22 19.61
C PRO A 529 10.71 13.24 18.18
N TRP A 530 10.19 12.42 17.27
CA TRP A 530 10.74 12.30 15.91
C TRP A 530 9.98 13.11 14.86
N ARG A 531 9.02 13.97 15.27
CA ARG A 531 8.17 14.73 14.35
C ARG A 531 8.91 15.51 13.26
N GLU A 532 10.11 15.97 13.52
CA GLU A 532 10.93 16.76 12.58
C GLU A 532 11.99 15.92 11.86
N ASN A 533 12.05 14.61 12.11
CA ASN A 533 13.00 13.74 11.41
C ASN A 533 12.65 13.64 9.94
N ALA A 534 13.68 13.65 9.10
CA ALA A 534 13.52 13.37 7.67
C ALA A 534 13.06 11.92 7.50
N ALA A 535 12.03 11.73 6.69
CA ALA A 535 11.47 10.43 6.39
C ALA A 535 11.43 10.18 4.88
N PHE A 536 11.79 8.97 4.52
CA PHE A 536 11.55 8.36 3.21
C PHE A 536 10.98 6.96 3.48
N ALA A 537 10.43 6.32 2.45
CA ALA A 537 9.80 5.01 2.60
C ALA A 537 10.65 4.01 3.37
N TYR A 538 11.95 3.88 3.03
CA TYR A 538 12.85 2.94 3.68
C TYR A 538 13.05 3.22 5.19
N VAL A 539 13.12 4.49 5.60
CA VAL A 539 13.21 4.87 7.03
C VAL A 539 11.92 4.51 7.79
N ILE A 540 10.76 4.64 7.12
CA ILE A 540 9.47 4.24 7.68
C ILE A 540 9.38 2.71 7.80
N GLU A 541 9.87 1.98 6.79
CA GLU A 541 9.94 0.52 6.81
C GLU A 541 10.82 0.00 7.94
N ASP A 542 11.97 0.64 8.16
CA ASP A 542 12.88 0.35 9.26
C ASP A 542 12.23 0.60 10.63
N ALA A 543 11.66 1.79 10.78
CA ALA A 543 11.03 2.22 12.03
C ALA A 543 9.77 1.42 12.39
N SER A 544 9.05 0.87 11.40
CA SER A 544 7.81 0.11 11.62
C SER A 544 8.01 -1.40 11.75
N GLY A 545 9.22 -1.89 11.45
CA GLY A 545 9.56 -3.32 11.48
C GLY A 545 9.23 -4.09 10.20
N LEU A 546 8.77 -3.46 9.13
CA LEU A 546 8.61 -4.10 7.82
C LEU A 546 9.93 -4.65 7.30
N THR A 547 11.01 -3.90 7.48
CA THR A 547 12.37 -4.33 7.18
C THR A 547 12.75 -5.60 7.94
N TRP A 548 12.39 -5.69 9.22
CA TRP A 548 12.76 -6.83 10.09
C TRP A 548 12.26 -8.17 9.58
N LEU A 549 11.11 -8.20 8.92
CA LEU A 549 10.49 -9.41 8.37
C LEU A 549 11.01 -9.80 6.99
N THR A 550 11.90 -9.00 6.39
CA THR A 550 12.36 -9.18 5.01
C THR A 550 13.86 -9.49 4.98
N GLY A 551 14.26 -10.55 4.28
CA GLY A 551 15.66 -10.89 4.12
C GLY A 551 15.99 -12.36 4.34
N HIS A 552 17.26 -12.69 4.19
CA HIS A 552 17.78 -14.02 4.48
C HIS A 552 18.11 -14.16 5.98
N PRO A 553 17.83 -15.30 6.62
CA PRO A 553 18.00 -15.47 8.08
C PRO A 553 19.46 -15.39 8.57
N ASP A 554 20.43 -15.50 7.68
CA ASP A 554 21.86 -15.43 7.98
C ASP A 554 22.48 -14.05 7.69
N ARG A 555 21.68 -13.02 7.44
CA ARG A 555 22.10 -11.67 7.09
C ARG A 555 21.27 -10.62 7.82
N ASN A 556 21.73 -9.36 7.79
CA ASN A 556 20.91 -8.25 8.22
C ASN A 556 19.59 -8.19 7.40
N PRO A 557 18.50 -7.79 8.03
CA PRO A 557 17.24 -7.54 7.33
C PRO A 557 17.41 -6.56 6.16
N LEU A 558 16.49 -6.63 5.22
CA LEU A 558 16.52 -5.83 3.99
C LEU A 558 15.33 -4.86 3.96
N GLU A 559 15.59 -3.61 3.60
CA GLU A 559 14.50 -2.68 3.30
C GLU A 559 13.71 -3.20 2.10
N PRO A 560 12.38 -3.27 2.20
CA PRO A 560 11.50 -3.53 1.06
C PRO A 560 11.56 -2.43 0.00
N TYR A 561 10.80 -2.55 -1.06
CA TYR A 561 10.82 -1.66 -2.23
C TYR A 561 10.11 -0.32 -2.06
N SER A 562 10.33 0.40 -0.98
CA SER A 562 9.65 1.68 -0.72
C SER A 562 8.14 1.55 -0.52
N ILE A 563 7.70 0.46 0.10
CA ILE A 563 6.30 0.18 0.43
C ILE A 563 5.72 1.22 1.40
N GLY A 564 6.56 1.82 2.23
CA GLY A 564 6.15 2.86 3.18
C GLY A 564 5.38 3.99 2.54
N ASP A 565 5.74 4.39 1.31
CA ASP A 565 5.08 5.47 0.58
C ASP A 565 3.69 5.09 0.06
N PRO A 566 3.51 4.09 -0.82
CA PRO A 566 2.19 3.76 -1.36
C PRO A 566 1.22 3.26 -0.30
N ASN A 567 1.73 2.58 0.72
CA ASN A 567 0.95 2.19 1.88
C ASN A 567 0.41 3.43 2.64
N ALA A 568 1.26 4.42 2.90
CA ALA A 568 0.82 5.69 3.51
C ALA A 568 -0.19 6.42 2.63
N GLY A 569 -0.01 6.41 1.31
CA GLY A 569 -0.91 7.04 0.34
C GLY A 569 -2.33 6.46 0.39
N VAL A 570 -2.48 5.14 0.39
CA VAL A 570 -3.81 4.51 0.45
C VAL A 570 -4.48 4.66 1.82
N HIS A 571 -3.71 4.71 2.92
CA HIS A 571 -4.27 5.00 4.24
C HIS A 571 -4.70 6.46 4.37
N ALA A 572 -3.91 7.40 3.82
CA ALA A 572 -4.28 8.81 3.74
C ALA A 572 -5.55 9.03 2.90
N LEU A 573 -5.69 8.28 1.80
CA LEU A 573 -6.91 8.26 1.00
C LEU A 573 -8.13 7.82 1.84
N ASN A 574 -8.02 6.72 2.58
CA ASN A 574 -9.09 6.27 3.49
C ASN A 574 -9.46 7.36 4.50
N ALA A 575 -8.47 7.99 5.13
CA ALA A 575 -8.68 9.08 6.07
C ALA A 575 -9.37 10.30 5.41
N LEU A 576 -8.95 10.66 4.20
CA LEU A 576 -9.55 11.76 3.44
C LEU A 576 -11.00 11.48 3.05
N LEU A 577 -11.33 10.26 2.65
CA LEU A 577 -12.70 9.85 2.34
C LEU A 577 -13.60 9.92 3.58
N LEU A 578 -13.09 9.53 4.75
CA LEU A 578 -13.80 9.73 6.02
C LEU A 578 -14.00 11.21 6.35
N ALA A 579 -13.00 12.05 6.10
CA ALA A 579 -13.10 13.50 6.31
C ALA A 579 -14.11 14.15 5.35
N LEU A 580 -14.15 13.74 4.10
CA LEU A 580 -15.15 14.18 3.12
C LEU A 580 -16.57 13.78 3.56
N GLU A 581 -16.76 12.57 4.05
CA GLU A 581 -18.06 12.11 4.58
C GLU A 581 -18.47 12.89 5.83
N HIS A 582 -17.52 13.17 6.75
CA HIS A 582 -17.78 14.02 7.91
C HIS A 582 -18.23 15.42 7.46
N ARG A 583 -17.48 16.08 6.56
CA ARG A 583 -17.85 17.42 6.04
C ARG A 583 -19.21 17.40 5.35
N ARG A 584 -19.50 16.36 4.56
CA ARG A 584 -20.79 16.20 3.90
C ARG A 584 -21.96 16.14 4.92
N ARG A 585 -21.76 15.48 6.07
CA ARG A 585 -22.80 15.31 7.11
C ARG A 585 -22.94 16.52 8.03
N THR A 586 -21.85 17.23 8.29
CA THR A 586 -21.81 18.28 9.34
C THR A 586 -21.59 19.67 8.78
N GLY A 587 -21.03 19.81 7.57
CA GLY A 587 -20.56 21.08 7.02
C GLY A 587 -19.23 21.55 7.62
N GLU A 588 -18.59 20.78 8.51
CA GLU A 588 -17.36 21.17 9.20
C GLU A 588 -16.11 20.68 8.46
N GLY A 589 -15.07 21.54 8.41
CA GLY A 589 -13.75 21.16 7.95
C GLY A 589 -13.04 20.17 8.90
N VAL A 590 -12.04 19.46 8.38
CA VAL A 590 -11.33 18.42 9.13
C VAL A 590 -9.83 18.56 8.95
N LEU A 591 -9.08 18.53 10.05
CA LEU A 591 -7.66 18.21 10.04
C LEU A 591 -7.49 16.69 10.03
N VAL A 592 -6.88 16.18 8.99
CA VAL A 592 -6.46 14.78 8.87
C VAL A 592 -4.96 14.70 9.08
N GLU A 593 -4.53 13.91 10.06
CA GLU A 593 -3.14 13.53 10.27
C GLU A 593 -2.98 12.07 9.83
N ALA A 594 -2.28 11.85 8.73
CA ALA A 594 -1.96 10.53 8.20
C ALA A 594 -0.44 10.34 8.25
N ALA A 595 0.10 10.08 9.44
CA ALA A 595 1.53 9.81 9.61
C ALA A 595 1.91 8.53 8.87
N MET A 596 2.96 8.58 8.05
CA MET A 596 3.38 7.41 7.25
C MET A 596 3.71 6.21 8.14
N VAL A 597 4.35 6.47 9.29
CA VAL A 597 4.74 5.41 10.22
C VAL A 597 3.53 4.73 10.86
N ASP A 598 2.45 5.46 11.20
CA ASP A 598 1.25 4.86 11.80
C ASP A 598 0.54 3.92 10.81
N ALA A 599 0.53 4.26 9.51
CA ALA A 599 0.06 3.36 8.45
C ALA A 599 0.94 2.11 8.31
N ALA A 600 2.26 2.26 8.37
CA ALA A 600 3.21 1.16 8.28
C ALA A 600 3.12 0.21 9.49
N LEU A 601 2.94 0.73 10.71
CA LEU A 601 2.71 -0.06 11.93
C LEU A 601 1.46 -0.95 11.81
N ASN A 602 0.41 -0.49 11.12
CA ASN A 602 -0.80 -1.27 10.90
C ASN A 602 -0.58 -2.44 9.93
N VAL A 603 0.20 -2.24 8.87
CA VAL A 603 0.55 -3.30 7.91
C VAL A 603 1.56 -4.31 8.50
N ALA A 604 2.39 -3.84 9.43
CA ALA A 604 3.33 -4.67 10.17
C ALA A 604 2.76 -5.19 11.51
N ALA A 605 1.46 -5.09 11.73
CA ALA A 605 0.80 -5.35 13.02
C ALA A 605 1.06 -6.75 13.56
N GLU A 606 1.09 -7.76 12.70
CA GLU A 606 1.15 -9.18 13.09
C GLU A 606 2.37 -9.48 13.98
N GLN A 607 3.53 -8.87 13.72
CA GLN A 607 4.73 -9.13 14.53
C GLN A 607 4.62 -8.64 15.98
N VAL A 608 4.00 -7.47 16.22
CA VAL A 608 3.76 -6.94 17.56
C VAL A 608 2.69 -7.75 18.28
N ILE A 609 1.66 -8.15 17.54
CA ILE A 609 0.55 -8.97 18.04
C ILE A 609 1.08 -10.33 18.47
N GLU A 610 1.86 -11.02 17.63
CA GLU A 610 2.45 -12.34 17.91
C GLU A 610 3.38 -12.28 19.12
N TYR A 611 4.26 -11.27 19.19
CA TYR A 611 5.14 -11.12 20.33
C TYR A 611 4.37 -10.83 21.61
N SER A 612 3.39 -9.95 21.58
CA SER A 612 2.63 -9.58 22.77
C SER A 612 1.66 -10.67 23.23
N ALA A 613 1.05 -11.43 22.32
CA ALA A 613 0.08 -12.47 22.65
C ALA A 613 0.75 -13.80 23.01
N TYR A 614 1.84 -14.15 22.32
CA TYR A 614 2.43 -15.50 22.39
C TYR A 614 3.91 -15.50 22.77
N GLY A 615 4.55 -14.35 22.94
CA GLY A 615 5.98 -14.24 23.20
C GLY A 615 6.89 -14.60 22.01
N ALA A 616 6.31 -14.71 20.81
CA ALA A 616 7.01 -15.15 19.61
C ALA A 616 7.54 -13.96 18.81
N LEU A 617 8.85 -13.80 18.73
CA LEU A 617 9.47 -12.81 17.84
C LEU A 617 9.52 -13.39 16.41
N LEU A 618 8.74 -12.79 15.52
CA LEU A 618 8.82 -13.11 14.09
C LEU A 618 10.09 -12.50 13.51
N GLU A 619 10.77 -13.24 12.63
CA GLU A 619 12.03 -12.84 12.01
C GLU A 619 12.01 -13.14 10.50
N ALA A 620 12.94 -12.53 9.75
CA ALA A 620 13.13 -12.82 8.33
C ALA A 620 13.48 -14.30 8.11
N ALA A 621 12.70 -14.99 7.30
CA ALA A 621 12.83 -16.43 7.05
C ALA A 621 13.20 -16.75 5.58
N GLY A 622 13.78 -15.81 4.86
CA GLY A 622 14.03 -15.92 3.43
C GLY A 622 12.73 -15.95 2.65
N ASN A 623 12.53 -17.01 1.88
CA ASN A 623 11.29 -17.21 1.11
C ASN A 623 10.28 -18.15 1.79
N ARG A 624 10.57 -18.61 2.99
CA ARG A 624 9.64 -19.41 3.80
C ARG A 624 8.62 -18.51 4.47
N GLY A 625 7.40 -18.97 4.58
CA GLY A 625 6.30 -18.21 5.16
C GLY A 625 5.46 -19.06 6.12
N PRO A 626 4.66 -18.41 6.98
CA PRO A 626 3.84 -19.09 7.97
C PRO A 626 2.65 -19.84 7.37
N GLY A 627 2.12 -19.37 6.22
CA GLY A 627 0.87 -19.84 5.63
C GLY A 627 0.99 -21.06 4.73
N ALA A 628 2.21 -21.46 4.33
CA ALA A 628 2.40 -22.57 3.40
C ALA A 628 3.68 -23.35 3.68
N ALA A 629 3.67 -24.64 3.39
CA ALA A 629 4.81 -25.53 3.44
C ALA A 629 4.64 -26.67 2.42
N PRO A 630 5.55 -26.76 1.39
CA PRO A 630 6.63 -25.83 1.13
C PRO A 630 6.19 -24.46 0.66
N GLN A 631 7.01 -23.44 0.94
CA GLN A 631 6.99 -22.15 0.32
C GLN A 631 8.43 -21.72 0.07
N ASN A 632 8.83 -21.59 -1.19
CA ASN A 632 10.16 -21.14 -1.56
C ASN A 632 10.25 -20.73 -3.03
N LEU A 633 11.40 -20.14 -3.42
CA LEU A 633 11.80 -19.95 -4.81
C LEU A 633 12.70 -21.11 -5.26
N TYR A 634 12.43 -21.60 -6.46
CA TYR A 634 13.19 -22.69 -7.07
C TYR A 634 13.81 -22.25 -8.40
N PRO A 635 15.09 -22.61 -8.66
CA PRO A 635 15.74 -22.27 -9.91
C PRO A 635 15.11 -23.02 -11.08
N THR A 636 15.09 -22.39 -12.25
CA THR A 636 14.56 -22.98 -13.48
C THR A 636 15.55 -22.83 -14.61
N ALA A 637 15.39 -23.66 -15.65
CA ALA A 637 16.23 -23.63 -16.84
C ALA A 637 16.10 -22.32 -17.60
N GLY A 638 17.15 -21.94 -18.31
CA GLY A 638 17.20 -20.79 -19.18
C GLY A 638 18.02 -19.63 -18.62
N LEU A 639 18.06 -18.59 -19.42
CA LEU A 639 18.69 -17.32 -19.07
C LEU A 639 17.61 -16.24 -19.04
N ASP A 640 17.79 -15.25 -18.16
CA ASP A 640 16.98 -14.05 -18.20
C ASP A 640 17.31 -13.20 -19.43
N GLU A 641 16.59 -12.11 -19.65
CA GLU A 641 16.80 -11.19 -20.78
C GLU A 641 18.16 -10.47 -20.76
N PHE A 642 18.91 -10.59 -19.67
CA PHE A 642 20.28 -10.05 -19.52
C PHE A 642 21.37 -11.13 -19.67
N GLY A 643 20.98 -12.36 -20.05
CA GLY A 643 21.91 -13.48 -20.24
C GLY A 643 22.39 -14.12 -18.94
N ARG A 644 21.67 -13.98 -17.84
CA ARG A 644 22.03 -14.54 -16.53
C ARG A 644 21.15 -15.75 -16.19
N SER A 645 21.72 -16.71 -15.47
CA SER A 645 20.97 -17.83 -14.86
C SER A 645 20.21 -17.35 -13.61
N ASP A 646 19.28 -16.43 -13.78
CA ASP A 646 18.51 -15.78 -12.71
C ASP A 646 16.99 -15.94 -12.98
N CYS A 647 16.58 -17.17 -13.37
CA CYS A 647 15.19 -17.54 -13.64
C CYS A 647 14.64 -18.37 -12.47
N TRP A 648 13.55 -17.92 -11.88
CA TRP A 648 12.99 -18.52 -10.66
C TRP A 648 11.47 -18.68 -10.76
N VAL A 649 10.95 -19.70 -10.05
CA VAL A 649 9.53 -19.87 -9.77
C VAL A 649 9.27 -19.88 -8.28
N ALA A 650 8.18 -19.23 -7.87
CA ALA A 650 7.64 -19.25 -6.53
C ALA A 650 6.60 -20.38 -6.44
N ILE A 651 6.77 -21.33 -5.51
CA ILE A 651 5.78 -22.38 -5.25
C ILE A 651 5.38 -22.28 -3.78
N ALA A 652 4.06 -22.33 -3.52
CA ALA A 652 3.51 -22.32 -2.17
C ALA A 652 2.39 -23.35 -2.04
N VAL A 653 2.44 -24.19 -1.03
CA VAL A 653 1.45 -25.24 -0.73
C VAL A 653 0.83 -24.95 0.62
N ALA A 654 -0.38 -24.38 0.61
CA ALA A 654 -1.08 -23.95 1.81
C ALA A 654 -1.93 -25.07 2.44
N THR A 655 -2.44 -26.01 1.62
CA THR A 655 -3.35 -27.08 2.09
C THR A 655 -2.82 -28.48 1.79
N ASP A 656 -3.40 -29.50 2.44
CA ASP A 656 -3.01 -30.88 2.21
C ASP A 656 -3.51 -31.39 0.84
N GLU A 657 -4.61 -30.82 0.32
CA GLU A 657 -5.10 -31.10 -1.04
C GLU A 657 -4.12 -30.55 -2.10
N GLN A 658 -3.60 -29.34 -1.89
CA GLN A 658 -2.56 -28.78 -2.77
C GLN A 658 -1.26 -29.59 -2.72
N TRP A 659 -0.91 -30.16 -1.56
CA TRP A 659 0.22 -31.10 -1.48
C TRP A 659 -0.01 -32.37 -2.29
N ALA A 660 -1.19 -32.98 -2.19
CA ALA A 660 -1.55 -34.15 -3.01
C ALA A 660 -1.52 -33.81 -4.51
N ALA A 661 -2.01 -32.65 -4.88
CA ALA A 661 -1.99 -32.16 -6.26
C ALA A 661 -0.56 -31.93 -6.77
N LEU A 662 0.33 -31.32 -5.94
CA LEU A 662 1.74 -31.13 -6.26
C LEU A 662 2.43 -32.48 -6.49
N ARG A 663 2.22 -33.45 -5.59
CA ARG A 663 2.77 -34.82 -5.75
C ARG A 663 2.39 -35.43 -7.10
N GLY A 664 1.11 -35.38 -7.44
CA GLY A 664 0.63 -35.89 -8.73
C GLY A 664 1.29 -35.18 -9.92
N ALA A 665 1.41 -33.83 -9.87
CA ALA A 665 2.01 -33.04 -10.93
C ALA A 665 3.51 -33.32 -11.14
N ILE A 666 4.25 -33.66 -10.08
CA ILE A 666 5.69 -33.99 -10.17
C ILE A 666 5.96 -35.49 -10.42
N GLY A 667 4.90 -36.30 -10.64
CA GLY A 667 5.01 -37.72 -10.98
C GLY A 667 5.01 -38.66 -9.77
N ASP A 668 4.45 -38.24 -8.66
CA ASP A 668 4.29 -39.00 -7.40
C ASP A 668 5.57 -39.73 -6.92
N PRO A 669 6.68 -39.02 -6.78
CA PRO A 669 7.95 -39.65 -6.42
C PRO A 669 7.92 -40.26 -5.02
N GLU A 670 8.67 -41.36 -4.79
CA GLU A 670 8.67 -42.09 -3.53
C GLU A 670 8.96 -41.19 -2.31
N TRP A 671 9.88 -40.25 -2.43
CA TRP A 671 10.19 -39.31 -1.34
C TRP A 671 9.00 -38.49 -0.88
N ALA A 672 8.09 -38.08 -1.81
CA ALA A 672 6.92 -37.27 -1.50
C ALA A 672 5.75 -38.09 -0.92
N ALA A 673 5.82 -39.43 -1.02
CA ALA A 673 4.78 -40.34 -0.49
C ALA A 673 4.92 -40.58 1.03
N SER A 674 5.97 -40.06 1.68
CA SER A 674 6.20 -40.24 3.12
C SER A 674 4.98 -39.74 3.95
N PRO A 675 4.45 -40.56 4.87
CA PRO A 675 3.37 -40.19 5.75
C PRO A 675 3.64 -38.92 6.59
N ARG A 676 4.91 -38.62 6.85
CA ARG A 676 5.32 -37.39 7.55
C ARG A 676 5.00 -36.11 6.77
N LEU A 677 4.91 -36.20 5.44
CA LEU A 677 4.62 -35.06 4.58
C LEU A 677 3.12 -34.87 4.31
N SER A 678 2.26 -35.75 4.83
CA SER A 678 0.81 -35.65 4.61
C SER A 678 0.16 -34.47 5.31
N THR A 679 0.81 -33.86 6.31
CA THR A 679 0.32 -32.70 7.05
C THR A 679 1.21 -31.48 6.85
N ALA A 680 0.61 -30.29 6.93
CA ALA A 680 1.35 -29.01 6.84
C ALA A 680 2.46 -28.90 7.89
N ALA A 681 2.25 -29.39 9.12
CA ALA A 681 3.24 -29.41 10.18
C ALA A 681 4.45 -30.28 9.81
N GLY A 682 4.21 -31.51 9.37
CA GLY A 682 5.28 -32.40 8.93
C GLY A 682 6.05 -31.89 7.72
N ARG A 683 5.37 -31.23 6.77
CA ARG A 683 6.05 -30.57 5.64
C ARG A 683 6.93 -29.42 6.11
N ARG A 684 6.48 -28.63 7.08
CA ARG A 684 7.27 -27.53 7.67
C ARG A 684 8.53 -28.03 8.35
N GLU A 685 8.44 -29.11 9.11
CA GLU A 685 9.61 -29.77 9.73
C GLU A 685 10.63 -30.30 8.69
N GLN A 686 10.13 -30.79 7.56
CA GLN A 686 10.94 -31.39 6.49
C GLN A 686 11.16 -30.43 5.31
N GLN A 687 10.96 -29.14 5.49
CA GLN A 687 10.93 -28.20 4.36
C GLN A 687 12.26 -28.15 3.59
N THR A 688 13.41 -28.21 4.26
CA THR A 688 14.71 -28.23 3.58
C THR A 688 14.85 -29.43 2.66
N PHE A 689 14.44 -30.62 3.13
CA PHE A 689 14.41 -31.83 2.31
C PHE A 689 13.47 -31.69 1.09
N ILE A 690 12.29 -31.13 1.29
CA ILE A 690 11.34 -30.87 0.19
C ILE A 690 11.93 -29.87 -0.80
N ASP A 691 12.56 -28.79 -0.30
CA ASP A 691 13.15 -27.73 -1.12
C ASP A 691 14.25 -28.28 -2.05
N GLU A 692 15.11 -29.17 -1.56
CA GLU A 692 16.17 -29.81 -2.37
C GLU A 692 15.59 -30.63 -3.53
N HIS A 693 14.55 -31.40 -3.27
CA HIS A 693 13.90 -32.24 -4.29
C HIS A 693 13.11 -31.41 -5.32
N LEU A 694 12.42 -30.37 -4.87
CA LEU A 694 11.70 -29.47 -5.77
C LEU A 694 12.66 -28.64 -6.62
N ALA A 695 13.78 -28.18 -6.05
CA ALA A 695 14.82 -27.49 -6.82
C ALA A 695 15.36 -28.39 -7.96
N ALA A 696 15.71 -29.64 -7.66
CA ALA A 696 16.15 -30.60 -8.66
C ALA A 696 15.10 -30.93 -9.70
N TRP A 697 13.79 -30.89 -9.33
CA TRP A 697 12.69 -31.10 -10.27
C TRP A 697 12.48 -29.87 -11.17
N CYS A 698 12.63 -28.65 -10.64
CA CYS A 698 12.44 -27.41 -11.37
C CYS A 698 13.61 -27.10 -12.32
N GLU A 699 14.84 -27.33 -11.90
CA GLU A 699 16.08 -26.92 -12.59
C GLU A 699 16.13 -27.29 -14.10
N PRO A 700 15.70 -28.49 -14.57
CA PRO A 700 15.73 -28.83 -15.98
C PRO A 700 14.54 -28.27 -16.79
N ARG A 701 13.62 -27.54 -16.16
CA ARG A 701 12.38 -27.00 -16.75
C ARG A 701 12.43 -25.48 -16.82
N THR A 702 11.81 -24.90 -17.84
CA THR A 702 11.62 -23.44 -17.87
C THR A 702 10.56 -23.03 -16.86
N ALA A 703 10.62 -21.77 -16.40
CA ALA A 703 9.62 -21.22 -15.48
C ALA A 703 8.18 -21.37 -16.03
N ASP A 704 7.98 -21.17 -17.33
CA ASP A 704 6.67 -21.27 -17.95
C ASP A 704 6.16 -22.73 -17.95
N GLN A 705 7.04 -23.73 -18.19
CA GLN A 705 6.69 -25.15 -18.09
C GLN A 705 6.27 -25.54 -16.68
N VAL A 706 6.97 -25.05 -15.65
CA VAL A 706 6.62 -25.33 -14.24
C VAL A 706 5.28 -24.69 -13.90
N VAL A 707 5.06 -23.44 -14.31
CA VAL A 707 3.81 -22.71 -14.07
C VAL A 707 2.62 -23.42 -14.71
N GLU A 708 2.75 -23.82 -15.98
CA GLU A 708 1.68 -24.50 -16.69
C GLU A 708 1.29 -25.83 -16.02
N LEU A 709 2.27 -26.66 -15.68
CA LEU A 709 2.04 -27.93 -15.01
C LEU A 709 1.36 -27.78 -13.64
N LEU A 710 1.89 -26.89 -12.81
CA LEU A 710 1.40 -26.75 -11.44
C LEU A 710 0.05 -26.01 -11.38
N TRP A 711 -0.19 -25.01 -12.20
CA TRP A 711 -1.51 -24.37 -12.28
C TRP A 711 -2.59 -25.30 -12.81
N ALA A 712 -2.26 -26.17 -13.78
CA ALA A 712 -3.20 -27.18 -14.25
C ALA A 712 -3.61 -28.17 -13.14
N ALA A 713 -2.74 -28.40 -12.17
CA ALA A 713 -3.01 -29.22 -10.99
C ALA A 713 -3.67 -28.43 -9.82
N GLY A 714 -3.88 -27.12 -9.93
CA GLY A 714 -4.44 -26.30 -8.86
C GLY A 714 -3.43 -25.94 -7.75
N VAL A 715 -2.14 -26.04 -8.03
CA VAL A 715 -1.08 -25.65 -7.08
C VAL A 715 -0.71 -24.17 -7.28
N PRO A 716 -0.67 -23.37 -6.21
CA PRO A 716 -0.21 -21.98 -6.28
C PRO A 716 1.24 -21.89 -6.75
N VAL A 717 1.45 -21.20 -7.86
CA VAL A 717 2.78 -21.01 -8.46
C VAL A 717 2.87 -19.63 -9.12
N GLY A 718 4.04 -19.03 -9.10
CA GLY A 718 4.31 -17.74 -9.74
C GLY A 718 5.67 -17.71 -10.42
N LYS A 719 5.74 -17.18 -11.63
CA LYS A 719 7.00 -16.82 -12.27
C LYS A 719 7.55 -15.56 -11.63
N VAL A 720 8.81 -15.55 -11.25
CA VAL A 720 9.47 -14.34 -10.77
C VAL A 720 9.71 -13.41 -11.97
N MET A 721 8.82 -12.42 -12.09
CA MET A 721 8.77 -11.52 -13.23
C MET A 721 9.77 -10.38 -13.15
N GLN A 722 10.28 -9.96 -14.32
CA GLN A 722 10.89 -8.66 -14.46
C GLN A 722 9.79 -7.58 -14.46
N PRO A 723 9.85 -6.55 -13.60
CA PRO A 723 8.72 -5.64 -13.40
C PRO A 723 8.35 -4.80 -14.64
N HIS A 724 9.29 -4.51 -15.53
CA HIS A 724 9.01 -3.81 -16.79
C HIS A 724 8.30 -4.69 -17.84
N ARG A 725 8.15 -6.01 -17.59
CA ARG A 725 7.44 -6.95 -18.47
C ARG A 725 5.99 -7.23 -18.02
N GLN A 726 5.52 -6.65 -16.94
CA GLN A 726 4.19 -6.88 -16.40
C GLN A 726 3.07 -6.64 -17.42
N ALA A 727 3.20 -5.60 -18.25
CA ALA A 727 2.21 -5.29 -19.29
C ALA A 727 2.04 -6.41 -20.34
N GLU A 728 2.92 -7.40 -20.36
CA GLU A 728 2.83 -8.57 -21.25
C GLU A 728 1.96 -9.69 -20.66
N LEU A 729 1.65 -9.66 -19.36
CA LEU A 729 0.87 -10.69 -18.69
C LEU A 729 -0.56 -10.75 -19.23
N PRO A 730 -1.07 -11.94 -19.62
CA PRO A 730 -2.39 -12.08 -20.22
C PRO A 730 -3.52 -11.55 -19.35
N GLN A 731 -3.43 -11.74 -18.03
CA GLN A 731 -4.44 -11.23 -17.08
C GLN A 731 -4.48 -9.70 -17.06
N LEU A 732 -3.32 -9.04 -16.96
CA LEU A 732 -3.24 -7.58 -16.91
C LEU A 732 -3.65 -6.95 -18.24
N ARG A 733 -3.36 -7.61 -19.37
CA ARG A 733 -3.86 -7.19 -20.69
C ARG A 733 -5.37 -7.30 -20.77
N PHE A 734 -5.95 -8.43 -20.34
CA PHE A 734 -7.40 -8.64 -20.35
C PHE A 734 -8.11 -7.58 -19.51
N ARG A 735 -7.56 -7.29 -18.34
CA ARG A 735 -8.11 -6.28 -17.43
C ARG A 735 -7.81 -4.83 -17.87
N GLY A 736 -6.97 -4.60 -18.90
CA GLY A 736 -6.56 -3.26 -19.33
C GLY A 736 -5.86 -2.50 -18.21
N PHE A 737 -5.06 -3.19 -17.37
CA PHE A 737 -4.42 -2.59 -16.20
C PHE A 737 -3.36 -1.55 -16.59
N PHE A 738 -2.80 -1.62 -17.77
CA PHE A 738 -1.90 -0.59 -18.32
C PHE A 738 -2.61 0.13 -19.47
N GLU A 739 -2.74 1.46 -19.33
CA GLU A 739 -3.30 2.34 -20.34
C GLU A 739 -2.21 3.17 -21.00
N GLU A 740 -2.30 3.34 -22.33
CA GLU A 740 -1.40 4.21 -23.09
C GLU A 740 -1.88 5.66 -23.04
N VAL A 741 -0.97 6.58 -22.76
CA VAL A 741 -1.19 8.03 -22.78
C VAL A 741 -0.13 8.70 -23.64
N GLU A 742 -0.54 9.66 -24.47
CA GLU A 742 0.38 10.47 -25.27
C GLU A 742 0.92 11.62 -24.41
N HIS A 743 2.23 11.63 -24.16
CA HIS A 743 2.90 12.67 -23.39
C HIS A 743 3.71 13.60 -24.32
N PRO A 744 3.64 14.94 -24.16
CA PRO A 744 4.26 15.90 -25.11
C PRO A 744 5.78 15.74 -25.28
N VAL A 745 6.47 15.13 -24.31
CA VAL A 745 7.93 14.95 -24.34
C VAL A 745 8.31 13.49 -24.55
N ASN A 746 7.55 12.56 -23.94
CA ASN A 746 7.90 11.14 -23.93
C ASN A 746 7.21 10.34 -25.04
N GLY A 747 6.29 10.95 -25.78
CA GLY A 747 5.43 10.23 -26.72
C GLY A 747 4.47 9.28 -26.01
N ARG A 748 4.24 8.13 -26.60
CA ARG A 748 3.28 7.14 -26.10
C ARG A 748 3.88 6.32 -24.97
N VAL A 749 3.27 6.40 -23.78
CA VAL A 749 3.76 5.78 -22.53
C VAL A 749 2.61 5.04 -21.83
N ARG A 750 2.90 3.86 -21.30
CA ARG A 750 1.94 3.07 -20.53
C ARG A 750 2.01 3.42 -19.05
N HIS A 751 0.85 3.60 -18.44
CA HIS A 751 0.67 3.82 -17.00
C HIS A 751 -0.24 2.76 -16.39
N SER A 752 0.08 2.33 -15.15
CA SER A 752 -0.79 1.44 -14.38
C SER A 752 -2.05 2.19 -13.92
N THR A 753 -3.19 1.55 -14.04
CA THR A 753 -4.48 2.06 -13.56
C THR A 753 -4.68 1.78 -12.07
N LEU A 754 -5.87 2.04 -11.54
CA LEU A 754 -6.27 1.60 -10.19
C LEU A 754 -6.41 0.07 -10.13
N PRO A 755 -6.21 -0.56 -8.94
CA PRO A 755 -6.30 -2.02 -8.79
C PRO A 755 -7.77 -2.49 -8.67
N ILE A 756 -8.69 -1.71 -9.22
CA ILE A 756 -10.14 -1.91 -9.17
C ILE A 756 -10.76 -1.73 -10.53
N ARG A 757 -11.87 -2.43 -10.75
CA ARG A 757 -12.82 -2.16 -11.80
C ARG A 757 -14.16 -1.84 -11.17
N LEU A 758 -14.83 -0.82 -11.70
CA LEU A 758 -16.13 -0.35 -11.23
C LEU A 758 -17.16 -0.62 -12.33
N SER A 759 -18.33 -1.15 -11.96
CA SER A 759 -19.39 -1.43 -12.93
C SER A 759 -19.92 -0.18 -13.65
N HIS A 760 -19.74 0.99 -13.06
CA HIS A 760 -20.08 2.31 -13.60
C HIS A 760 -18.89 3.27 -13.51
N GLY A 761 -17.68 2.74 -13.55
CA GLY A 761 -16.45 3.52 -13.56
C GLY A 761 -16.19 4.20 -14.90
N PRO A 762 -15.08 4.94 -14.99
CA PRO A 762 -14.67 5.55 -16.25
C PRO A 762 -14.21 4.48 -17.24
N ASP A 763 -14.44 4.72 -18.54
CA ASP A 763 -13.90 3.87 -19.62
C ASP A 763 -12.37 3.86 -19.60
N ARG A 764 -11.77 4.96 -19.17
CA ARG A 764 -10.32 5.13 -19.01
C ARG A 764 -10.03 5.92 -17.74
N PHE A 765 -9.05 5.46 -16.98
CA PHE A 765 -8.57 6.16 -15.80
C PHE A 765 -7.64 7.33 -16.15
N HIS A 766 -6.84 7.20 -17.21
CA HIS A 766 -5.90 8.23 -17.64
C HIS A 766 -6.48 9.00 -18.84
N VAL A 767 -7.01 10.20 -18.59
CA VAL A 767 -7.60 11.08 -19.62
C VAL A 767 -6.65 12.15 -20.11
N SER A 768 -5.60 12.47 -19.34
CA SER A 768 -4.52 13.36 -19.73
C SER A 768 -3.17 12.87 -19.19
N PRO A 769 -2.06 13.20 -19.85
CA PRO A 769 -0.72 12.88 -19.36
C PRO A 769 -0.40 13.60 -18.04
N ALA A 770 0.67 13.21 -17.38
CA ALA A 770 1.26 14.00 -16.32
C ALA A 770 1.64 15.38 -16.84
N PRO A 771 1.38 16.47 -16.09
CA PRO A 771 1.59 17.81 -16.59
C PRO A 771 3.08 18.16 -16.67
N LEU A 772 3.46 18.97 -17.65
CA LEU A 772 4.76 19.62 -17.67
C LEU A 772 4.88 20.59 -16.49
N LEU A 773 6.09 20.87 -16.05
CA LEU A 773 6.34 21.79 -14.94
C LEU A 773 5.75 23.18 -15.22
N GLY A 774 4.78 23.62 -14.42
CA GLY A 774 4.12 24.91 -14.58
C GLY A 774 3.24 25.05 -15.82
N GLU A 775 2.85 23.96 -16.45
CA GLU A 775 2.01 23.95 -17.67
C GLU A 775 0.73 24.77 -17.51
N HIS A 776 0.12 24.74 -16.32
CA HIS A 776 -1.17 25.39 -16.05
C HIS A 776 -1.04 26.72 -15.30
N ASN A 777 0.17 27.30 -15.19
CA ASN A 777 0.41 28.59 -14.52
C ASN A 777 -0.53 29.68 -15.03
N ARG A 778 -0.64 29.85 -16.35
CA ARG A 778 -1.48 30.91 -16.96
C ARG A 778 -2.97 30.68 -16.66
N GLU A 779 -3.45 29.46 -16.87
CA GLU A 779 -4.86 29.11 -16.64
C GLU A 779 -5.28 29.39 -15.19
N LEU A 780 -4.50 28.85 -14.23
CA LEU A 780 -4.81 28.92 -12.81
C LEU A 780 -4.69 30.35 -12.26
N LEU A 781 -3.68 31.10 -12.68
CA LEU A 781 -3.48 32.49 -12.25
C LEU A 781 -4.49 33.45 -12.89
N THR A 782 -4.89 33.24 -14.14
CA THR A 782 -6.02 33.97 -14.74
C THR A 782 -7.32 33.67 -14.00
N GLY A 783 -7.53 32.41 -13.57
CA GLY A 783 -8.66 32.03 -12.70
C GLY A 783 -8.68 32.76 -11.35
N LEU A 784 -7.54 33.22 -10.86
CA LEU A 784 -7.42 34.09 -9.68
C LEU A 784 -7.57 35.59 -9.98
N GLY A 785 -7.84 35.97 -11.26
CA GLY A 785 -8.07 37.35 -11.68
C GLY A 785 -6.80 38.11 -12.11
N LEU A 786 -5.63 37.41 -12.29
CA LEU A 786 -4.42 38.07 -12.77
C LEU A 786 -4.49 38.30 -14.28
N SER A 787 -4.01 39.46 -14.72
CA SER A 787 -3.82 39.76 -16.14
C SER A 787 -2.56 39.09 -16.70
N ASP A 788 -2.48 38.93 -18.01
CA ASP A 788 -1.30 38.41 -18.70
C ASP A 788 -0.02 39.21 -18.38
N SER A 789 -0.12 40.52 -18.21
CA SER A 789 1.02 41.37 -17.81
C SER A 789 1.49 41.08 -16.37
N GLN A 790 0.59 40.82 -15.45
CA GLN A 790 0.93 40.42 -14.08
C GLN A 790 1.56 39.04 -14.04
N ILE A 791 1.05 38.09 -14.82
CA ILE A 791 1.61 36.73 -14.94
C ILE A 791 3.03 36.78 -15.55
N ALA A 792 3.24 37.60 -16.59
CA ALA A 792 4.57 37.80 -17.19
C ALA A 792 5.55 38.45 -16.19
N ALA A 793 5.11 39.38 -15.36
CA ALA A 793 5.94 39.96 -14.30
C ALA A 793 6.36 38.92 -13.25
N LEU A 794 5.44 38.02 -12.81
CA LEU A 794 5.75 36.92 -11.88
C LEU A 794 6.78 35.94 -12.46
N ALA A 795 6.72 35.67 -13.76
CA ALA A 795 7.70 34.83 -14.44
C ALA A 795 9.07 35.53 -14.52
N ALA A 796 9.10 36.84 -14.83
CA ALA A 796 10.32 37.64 -14.87
C ALA A 796 11.00 37.75 -13.49
N GLU A 797 10.21 37.79 -12.41
CA GLU A 797 10.69 37.79 -11.02
C GLU A 797 11.09 36.40 -10.52
N GLY A 798 10.86 35.32 -11.28
CA GLY A 798 11.15 33.94 -10.89
C GLY A 798 10.21 33.38 -9.85
N VAL A 799 9.06 34.02 -9.61
CA VAL A 799 8.01 33.51 -8.68
C VAL A 799 7.33 32.28 -9.27
N ILE A 800 7.18 32.24 -10.59
CA ILE A 800 6.67 31.13 -11.38
C ILE A 800 7.63 30.78 -12.50
N GLY A 801 7.51 29.58 -13.08
CA GLY A 801 8.33 29.17 -14.24
C GLY A 801 7.94 27.80 -14.76
N THR A 802 8.65 27.33 -15.82
CA THR A 802 8.36 26.08 -16.54
C THR A 802 9.60 25.19 -16.70
N ALA A 803 10.68 25.51 -16.02
CA ALA A 803 11.89 24.71 -15.99
C ALA A 803 12.53 24.81 -14.60
N PRO A 804 13.19 23.75 -14.14
CA PRO A 804 13.95 23.80 -12.89
C PRO A 804 15.00 24.91 -12.95
N TYR A 805 15.17 25.57 -11.82
CA TYR A 805 16.22 26.57 -11.69
C TYR A 805 17.57 25.85 -11.79
N SER A 806 18.22 25.91 -12.93
CA SER A 806 19.60 25.44 -13.00
C SER A 806 20.45 26.34 -12.10
N SER A 807 21.00 25.78 -11.02
CA SER A 807 22.13 26.43 -10.35
C SER A 807 23.19 26.68 -11.42
N ARG A 808 23.31 27.94 -11.82
CA ARG A 808 24.39 28.39 -12.70
C ARG A 808 25.73 28.24 -12.01
#